data_85479bb75486dd09d0c4b95851d7acb1
#
_entry.id   85479bb75486dd09d0c4b95851d7acb1
#
_cell.length_a   1.000
_cell.length_b   1.000
_cell.length_c   1.000
_cell.angle_alpha   90.00
_cell.angle_beta   90.00
_cell.angle_gamma   90.00
#
_symmetry.space_group_name_H-M   'P 1'
#
loop_
_entity.id
_entity.type
_entity.pdbx_description
1 polymer ?
#
loop_
_entity_poly.entity_id
_entity_poly.type
_entity_poly.pdbx_seq_one_letter_code
_entity_poly.pdbx_strand_id
1 'polypeptide(L)'
;EKMTTTLQEAIAEAQQIAVTRKHQDIDIAHVWKIFLQPNHFGRNFYTDAGLDVESFEHEIDRLLDEYPVVSGGNVQYGQNLSQNFFRLLNEADQIRESFGDEFLSTEVVILALMKLKNYPLTVYLNKNGLSEKELRKNIEEMRGGERVTSQNQEEQYKALEKYGVDLVQQVKSGKMDPIIGRDEEIRDVIRILSRKTKNNPVLIGEPGVGKTAIVEGLAQRIVRKDVPENLKDKTIFSLDMGALIAGAKFRGEFEERLKAVLKEVKKSDGRILLFIDEIHNIVGAGKTEGSMDAGNLLKPMLARGELHLIGATTLDEYRQYMEKDKALERRFQKVLVKEPTVEDTISILRGLKERFEIHHGVNIHDNALVAAATLSDRYITDRFLPDKAIDLIDEASATIRVEMNSMPTELDQVTRRLMQLEIEEAALKKESDDASKKRLKNLQEELAELREEANAMKMQWETEKEEVNSVSAKRAEIDKAKHELEDAENNYDLERAAVLRHGTIPQLEKELKELEAKAKDSEIKMVQESVTENEIAQVVGRLTGIPVTKLVEGEREKLIKLNETLHKRVIGQDEAVDAVSDAVIRSRAGLQDPNRPLGSFLFLGPTGVGKTELAKALAENLFDSEDHMVRIDMSEYMEKHAVSRLVGAPPGYVGYEEGGQLTEAVRRNPYTIVLLDEIEKAHPDVFNILLQVLDDGRLTDSKGRVVDFKNTVLIMTSNIGSQLLLEGVTADGTIPEAVAEQVNTLLRGNFKPEFLNRIDDTILFTPLSLDNVKGIVDKMVAQLAQRLEHQEILLTISDEAKTWIAENAYEPAYGARPLKRFITKEVETPLAKEIVAGHVMPKSKVTITLLDGQLHFKTEELEEIV
;
A
#
# COMPACT_ATOMS: atom_id res chain seq x y z
N GLU A 1 -44.14 2.45 26.50
CA GLU A 1 -44.50 2.06 25.09
C GLU A 1 -44.76 3.26 24.16
N LYS A 2 -45.14 4.43 24.72
CA LYS A 2 -45.38 5.64 23.91
C LYS A 2 -44.16 6.58 23.79
N MET A 3 -43.01 6.17 24.23
CA MET A 3 -41.81 6.99 24.21
C MET A 3 -40.89 6.54 23.05
N THR A 4 -40.08 7.48 22.52
CA THR A 4 -39.06 7.14 21.57
C THR A 4 -37.96 6.27 22.22
N THR A 5 -37.23 5.51 21.44
CA THR A 5 -36.16 4.62 21.94
C THR A 5 -35.08 5.41 22.69
N THR A 6 -34.69 6.55 22.17
CA THR A 6 -33.67 7.43 22.79
C THR A 6 -34.12 7.88 24.18
N LEU A 7 -35.38 8.28 24.33
CA LEU A 7 -35.95 8.72 25.62
C LEU A 7 -36.05 7.56 26.60
N GLN A 8 -36.48 6.38 26.18
CA GLN A 8 -36.58 5.18 27.03
C GLN A 8 -35.19 4.79 27.56
N GLU A 9 -34.17 4.77 26.70
CA GLU A 9 -32.79 4.48 27.08
C GLU A 9 -32.24 5.51 28.05
N ALA A 10 -32.54 6.79 27.86
CA ALA A 10 -32.09 7.85 28.74
C ALA A 10 -32.68 7.70 30.17
N ILE A 11 -33.94 7.34 30.27
CA ILE A 11 -34.58 7.09 31.58
C ILE A 11 -34.01 5.86 32.27
N ALA A 12 -33.77 4.78 31.50
CA ALA A 12 -33.14 3.56 32.00
C ALA A 12 -31.73 3.81 32.54
N GLU A 13 -30.92 4.58 31.81
CA GLU A 13 -29.57 4.97 32.26
C GLU A 13 -29.61 5.94 33.45
N ALA A 14 -30.62 6.81 33.50
CA ALA A 14 -30.81 7.70 34.65
C ALA A 14 -31.10 6.93 35.95
N GLN A 15 -31.80 5.81 35.83
CA GLN A 15 -32.01 4.89 36.97
C GLN A 15 -30.65 4.40 37.51
N GLN A 16 -29.71 4.06 36.64
CA GLN A 16 -28.39 3.62 37.05
C GLN A 16 -27.61 4.71 37.79
N ILE A 17 -27.74 5.98 37.39
CA ILE A 17 -27.13 7.11 38.10
C ILE A 17 -27.75 7.25 39.51
N ALA A 18 -29.07 7.14 39.62
CA ALA A 18 -29.76 7.21 40.92
C ALA A 18 -29.30 6.09 41.86
N VAL A 19 -29.14 4.87 41.36
CA VAL A 19 -28.61 3.72 42.11
C VAL A 19 -27.18 3.97 42.56
N THR A 20 -26.31 4.42 41.66
CA THR A 20 -24.90 4.68 41.98
C THR A 20 -24.70 5.78 43.04
N ARG A 21 -25.51 6.82 42.97
CA ARG A 21 -25.47 7.93 43.93
C ARG A 21 -26.33 7.71 45.20
N LYS A 22 -26.99 6.58 45.31
CA LYS A 22 -27.90 6.22 46.43
C LYS A 22 -29.05 7.21 46.60
N HIS A 23 -29.64 7.65 45.50
CA HIS A 23 -30.83 8.45 45.46
C HIS A 23 -32.06 7.54 45.36
N GLN A 24 -33.11 7.85 46.13
CA GLN A 24 -34.31 7.03 46.24
C GLN A 24 -35.15 7.06 44.93
N ASP A 25 -35.30 8.22 44.36
CA ASP A 25 -36.11 8.45 43.16
C ASP A 25 -35.28 8.91 41.98
N ILE A 26 -35.76 8.62 40.74
CA ILE A 26 -35.26 9.19 39.54
C ILE A 26 -35.87 10.57 39.36
N ASP A 27 -35.06 11.61 39.36
CA ASP A 27 -35.51 12.98 39.16
C ASP A 27 -34.99 13.53 37.78
N ILE A 28 -35.47 14.71 37.46
CA ILE A 28 -35.14 15.44 36.23
C ILE A 28 -33.63 15.55 36.04
N ALA A 29 -32.89 15.89 37.09
CA ALA A 29 -31.42 16.04 36.98
C ALA A 29 -30.69 14.77 36.56
N HIS A 30 -31.16 13.58 36.96
CA HIS A 30 -30.60 12.31 36.51
C HIS A 30 -30.77 12.11 35.02
N VAL A 31 -31.93 12.42 34.48
CA VAL A 31 -32.24 12.29 33.04
C VAL A 31 -31.44 13.32 32.24
N TRP A 32 -31.34 14.55 32.71
CA TRP A 32 -30.54 15.60 32.05
C TRP A 32 -29.06 15.29 32.04
N LYS A 33 -28.52 14.63 33.07
CA LYS A 33 -27.14 14.15 33.08
C LYS A 33 -26.88 13.19 31.89
N ILE A 34 -27.83 12.31 31.58
CA ILE A 34 -27.75 11.43 30.43
C ILE A 34 -27.91 12.21 29.14
N PHE A 35 -28.83 13.18 29.05
CA PHE A 35 -29.01 14.02 27.87
C PHE A 35 -27.74 14.78 27.46
N LEU A 36 -26.88 15.13 28.42
CA LEU A 36 -25.64 15.86 28.16
C LEU A 36 -24.41 14.98 27.96
N GLN A 37 -24.56 13.66 27.87
CA GLN A 37 -23.46 12.77 27.50
C GLN A 37 -22.94 13.07 26.10
N PRO A 38 -21.65 12.84 25.82
CA PRO A 38 -21.09 13.02 24.48
C PRO A 38 -21.91 12.25 23.45
N ASN A 39 -22.19 12.89 22.32
CA ASN A 39 -22.98 12.35 21.21
C ASN A 39 -24.45 12.04 21.47
N HIS A 40 -24.97 12.42 22.61
CA HIS A 40 -26.42 12.28 22.88
C HIS A 40 -27.21 13.37 22.15
N PHE A 41 -28.43 13.04 21.71
CA PHE A 41 -29.34 13.97 21.05
C PHE A 41 -29.55 15.27 21.83
N GLY A 42 -29.79 15.17 23.13
CA GLY A 42 -30.02 16.33 24.00
C GLY A 42 -28.84 17.30 24.09
N ARG A 43 -27.60 16.76 24.16
CA ARG A 43 -26.39 17.57 24.14
C ARG A 43 -26.26 18.36 22.83
N ASN A 44 -26.45 17.67 21.72
CA ASN A 44 -26.40 18.28 20.38
C ASN A 44 -27.48 19.37 20.22
N PHE A 45 -28.68 19.11 20.72
CA PHE A 45 -29.80 20.05 20.66
C PHE A 45 -29.48 21.36 21.41
N TYR A 46 -28.98 21.24 22.62
CA TYR A 46 -28.60 22.42 23.44
C TYR A 46 -27.39 23.16 22.85
N THR A 47 -26.43 22.45 22.31
CA THR A 47 -25.27 23.06 21.63
C THR A 47 -25.72 23.90 20.45
N ASP A 48 -26.62 23.39 19.63
CA ASP A 48 -27.17 24.10 18.47
C ASP A 48 -28.04 25.28 18.86
N ALA A 49 -28.64 25.24 20.00
CA ALA A 49 -29.40 26.37 20.57
C ALA A 49 -28.49 27.49 21.14
N GLY A 50 -27.17 27.28 21.14
CA GLY A 50 -26.19 28.27 21.57
C GLY A 50 -25.86 28.22 23.05
N LEU A 51 -26.23 27.17 23.78
CA LEU A 51 -25.92 26.99 25.19
C LEU A 51 -24.51 26.47 25.40
N ASP A 52 -23.82 26.97 26.43
CA ASP A 52 -22.58 26.38 26.94
C ASP A 52 -22.93 25.10 27.72
N VAL A 53 -22.84 23.95 27.06
CA VAL A 53 -23.26 22.66 27.65
C VAL A 53 -22.33 22.19 28.77
N GLU A 54 -21.08 22.59 28.79
CA GLU A 54 -20.14 22.24 29.86
C GLU A 54 -20.55 22.93 31.18
N SER A 55 -20.86 24.22 31.11
CA SER A 55 -21.37 24.96 32.27
C SER A 55 -22.71 24.41 32.76
N PHE A 56 -23.58 24.02 31.84
CA PHE A 56 -24.86 23.41 32.15
C PHE A 56 -24.68 22.04 32.81
N GLU A 57 -23.75 21.27 32.37
CA GLU A 57 -23.39 19.96 32.97
C GLU A 57 -22.90 20.13 34.41
N HIS A 58 -22.07 21.15 34.68
CA HIS A 58 -21.65 21.48 36.05
C HIS A 58 -22.84 21.88 36.95
N GLU A 59 -23.80 22.62 36.42
CA GLU A 59 -25.00 22.98 37.16
C GLU A 59 -25.86 21.77 37.52
N ILE A 60 -25.98 20.83 36.59
CA ILE A 60 -26.67 19.55 36.84
C ILE A 60 -25.94 18.73 37.90
N ASP A 61 -24.62 18.64 37.84
CA ASP A 61 -23.83 17.92 38.84
C ASP A 61 -23.98 18.56 40.24
N ARG A 62 -24.00 19.89 40.30
CA ARG A 62 -24.24 20.63 41.55
C ARG A 62 -25.60 20.27 42.11
N LEU A 63 -26.65 20.23 41.29
CA LEU A 63 -28.01 19.87 41.74
C LEU A 63 -28.10 18.40 42.19
N LEU A 64 -27.38 17.48 41.52
CA LEU A 64 -27.32 16.08 41.94
C LEU A 64 -26.62 15.90 43.28
N ASP A 65 -25.59 16.72 43.56
CA ASP A 65 -24.87 16.70 44.85
C ASP A 65 -25.75 17.21 46.02
N GLU A 66 -26.75 18.04 45.73
CA GLU A 66 -27.72 18.55 46.73
C GLU A 66 -28.80 17.54 47.07
N TYR A 67 -28.99 16.47 46.31
CA TYR A 67 -30.02 15.48 46.60
C TYR A 67 -29.67 14.66 47.87
N PRO A 68 -30.68 14.32 48.71
CA PRO A 68 -30.41 13.51 49.89
C PRO A 68 -29.97 12.11 49.55
N VAL A 69 -28.87 11.69 50.17
CA VAL A 69 -28.35 10.32 50.08
C VAL A 69 -29.03 9.49 51.18
N VAL A 70 -29.76 8.45 50.80
CA VAL A 70 -30.47 7.58 51.74
C VAL A 70 -29.68 6.30 51.98
N SER A 71 -29.47 5.94 53.24
CA SER A 71 -28.79 4.71 53.64
C SER A 71 -29.65 3.87 54.58
N GLY A 72 -29.74 2.56 54.35
CA GLY A 72 -30.49 1.62 55.18
C GLY A 72 -30.62 0.24 54.56
N GLY A 73 -30.85 -0.78 55.37
CA GLY A 73 -30.84 -2.20 54.91
C GLY A 73 -31.99 -2.63 53.97
N ASN A 74 -33.04 -1.81 53.82
CA ASN A 74 -34.21 -2.14 52.96
C ASN A 74 -34.51 -1.03 51.94
N VAL A 75 -33.56 -0.14 51.64
CA VAL A 75 -33.79 0.96 50.70
C VAL A 75 -33.55 0.49 49.26
N GLN A 76 -34.57 0.63 48.43
CA GLN A 76 -34.46 0.40 46.99
C GLN A 76 -34.21 1.74 46.29
N TYR A 77 -33.12 1.83 45.53
CA TYR A 77 -32.72 3.04 44.84
C TYR A 77 -33.25 3.06 43.39
N GLY A 78 -33.67 4.23 42.92
CA GLY A 78 -34.07 4.46 41.55
C GLY A 78 -35.30 3.67 41.08
N GLN A 79 -36.18 3.30 42.00
CA GLN A 79 -37.37 2.49 41.70
C GLN A 79 -38.56 3.30 41.22
N ASN A 80 -38.72 4.52 41.73
CA ASN A 80 -39.84 5.39 41.43
C ASN A 80 -39.38 6.69 40.75
N LEU A 81 -40.29 7.31 40.01
CA LEU A 81 -40.08 8.65 39.48
C LEU A 81 -40.43 9.70 40.52
N SER A 82 -39.64 10.79 40.62
CA SER A 82 -39.96 11.90 41.51
C SER A 82 -41.23 12.61 41.06
N GLN A 83 -41.85 13.36 42.02
CA GLN A 83 -43.02 14.16 41.67
C GLN A 83 -42.72 15.19 40.57
N ASN A 84 -41.58 15.82 40.64
CA ASN A 84 -41.18 16.78 39.61
C ASN A 84 -41.05 16.15 38.24
N PHE A 85 -40.46 14.96 38.17
CA PHE A 85 -40.31 14.23 36.90
C PHE A 85 -41.68 13.77 36.38
N PHE A 86 -42.58 13.36 37.25
CA PHE A 86 -43.93 12.99 36.88
C PHE A 86 -44.69 14.19 36.27
N ARG A 87 -44.59 15.37 36.89
CA ARG A 87 -45.15 16.62 36.35
C ARG A 87 -44.53 16.98 34.98
N LEU A 88 -43.22 16.81 34.83
CA LEU A 88 -42.55 17.03 33.56
C LEU A 88 -43.11 16.13 32.47
N LEU A 89 -43.27 14.83 32.74
CA LEU A 89 -43.85 13.89 31.76
C LEU A 89 -45.29 14.23 31.38
N ASN A 90 -46.11 14.68 32.33
CA ASN A 90 -47.47 15.12 32.05
C ASN A 90 -47.50 16.36 31.14
N GLU A 91 -46.66 17.34 31.43
CA GLU A 91 -46.52 18.52 30.58
C GLU A 91 -46.00 18.17 29.18
N ALA A 92 -45.04 17.23 29.10
CA ALA A 92 -44.50 16.73 27.85
C ALA A 92 -45.55 16.01 27.01
N ASP A 93 -46.45 15.23 27.64
CA ASP A 93 -47.53 14.55 26.96
C ASP A 93 -48.56 15.53 26.36
N GLN A 94 -48.85 16.62 27.07
CA GLN A 94 -49.70 17.70 26.52
C GLN A 94 -49.06 18.39 25.31
N ILE A 95 -47.77 18.65 25.37
CA ILE A 95 -47.04 19.23 24.27
C ILE A 95 -46.98 18.25 23.08
N ARG A 96 -46.76 16.95 23.32
CA ARG A 96 -46.84 15.88 22.29
C ARG A 96 -48.17 15.93 21.53
N GLU A 97 -49.27 16.01 22.27
CA GLU A 97 -50.59 16.12 21.61
C GLU A 97 -50.75 17.40 20.80
N SER A 98 -50.20 18.51 21.27
CA SER A 98 -50.24 19.77 20.56
C SER A 98 -49.44 19.73 19.21
N PHE A 99 -48.35 18.95 19.16
CA PHE A 99 -47.62 18.71 17.93
C PHE A 99 -48.22 17.63 17.04
N GLY A 100 -49.17 16.85 17.57
CA GLY A 100 -49.75 15.72 16.88
C GLY A 100 -48.84 14.51 16.74
N ASP A 101 -47.87 14.38 17.65
CA ASP A 101 -46.92 13.26 17.67
C ASP A 101 -47.54 11.97 18.22
N GLU A 102 -47.18 10.84 17.68
CA GLU A 102 -47.58 9.52 18.17
C GLU A 102 -46.75 9.06 19.35
N PHE A 103 -45.48 9.45 19.37
CA PHE A 103 -44.50 9.09 20.41
C PHE A 103 -43.98 10.32 21.13
N LEU A 104 -43.73 10.17 22.41
CA LEU A 104 -43.08 11.19 23.21
C LEU A 104 -41.58 11.20 22.92
N SER A 105 -41.09 12.30 22.40
CA SER A 105 -39.70 12.46 21.99
C SER A 105 -38.86 13.25 23.00
N THR A 106 -37.54 13.13 22.88
CA THR A 106 -36.58 13.83 23.74
C THR A 106 -36.73 15.35 23.63
N GLU A 107 -36.90 15.90 22.43
CA GLU A 107 -37.05 17.34 22.22
C GLU A 107 -38.31 17.91 22.86
N VAL A 108 -39.39 17.13 22.88
CA VAL A 108 -40.64 17.51 23.55
C VAL A 108 -40.45 17.55 25.07
N VAL A 109 -39.74 16.58 25.63
CA VAL A 109 -39.39 16.56 27.08
C VAL A 109 -38.49 17.74 27.45
N ILE A 110 -37.53 18.08 26.61
CA ILE A 110 -36.69 19.27 26.80
C ILE A 110 -37.52 20.57 26.79
N LEU A 111 -38.48 20.68 25.88
CA LEU A 111 -39.38 21.82 25.82
C LEU A 111 -40.29 21.86 27.06
N ALA A 112 -40.76 20.72 27.52
CA ALA A 112 -41.64 20.62 28.71
C ALA A 112 -40.95 21.08 29.99
N LEU A 113 -39.63 20.95 30.10
CA LEU A 113 -38.86 21.45 31.24
C LEU A 113 -39.09 22.97 31.44
N MET A 114 -39.21 23.72 30.36
CA MET A 114 -39.41 25.18 30.40
C MET A 114 -40.79 25.58 30.93
N LYS A 115 -41.72 24.63 31.02
CA LYS A 115 -43.03 24.82 31.69
C LYS A 115 -42.93 24.77 33.21
N LEU A 116 -41.90 24.17 33.75
CA LEU A 116 -41.60 24.11 35.17
C LEU A 116 -40.81 25.34 35.62
N LYS A 117 -41.45 26.50 35.67
CA LYS A 117 -40.80 27.81 35.80
C LYS A 117 -39.90 27.98 37.02
N ASN A 118 -40.18 27.28 38.12
CA ASN A 118 -39.44 27.42 39.38
C ASN A 118 -38.37 26.34 39.58
N TYR A 119 -38.23 25.42 38.65
CA TYR A 119 -37.23 24.35 38.74
C TYR A 119 -35.81 24.93 38.46
N PRO A 120 -34.79 24.54 39.26
CA PRO A 120 -33.47 25.15 39.15
C PRO A 120 -32.86 25.12 37.73
N LEU A 121 -33.05 24.03 37.00
CA LEU A 121 -32.54 23.93 35.64
C LEU A 121 -33.25 24.89 34.68
N THR A 122 -34.55 25.10 34.81
CA THR A 122 -35.32 26.06 34.03
C THR A 122 -34.85 27.48 34.30
N VAL A 123 -34.60 27.82 35.57
CA VAL A 123 -34.06 29.12 35.95
C VAL A 123 -32.69 29.36 35.34
N TYR A 124 -31.82 28.35 35.38
CA TYR A 124 -30.49 28.39 34.76
C TYR A 124 -30.57 28.66 33.25
N LEU A 125 -31.42 27.88 32.54
CA LEU A 125 -31.58 28.02 31.10
C LEU A 125 -32.12 29.41 30.71
N ASN A 126 -33.09 29.94 31.44
CA ASN A 126 -33.60 31.29 31.22
C ASN A 126 -32.54 32.38 31.43
N LYS A 127 -31.68 32.26 32.43
CA LYS A 127 -30.55 33.15 32.68
C LYS A 127 -29.52 33.13 31.53
N ASN A 128 -29.36 32.04 30.87
CA ASN A 128 -28.42 31.86 29.76
C ASN A 128 -29.05 32.12 28.38
N GLY A 129 -30.18 32.79 28.34
CA GLY A 129 -30.82 33.29 27.11
C GLY A 129 -31.69 32.27 26.36
N LEU A 130 -31.96 31.11 26.95
CA LEU A 130 -32.91 30.14 26.39
C LEU A 130 -34.32 30.34 26.91
N SER A 131 -35.28 30.49 26.04
CA SER A 131 -36.70 30.59 26.36
C SER A 131 -37.49 29.44 25.72
N GLU A 132 -38.71 29.18 26.24
CA GLU A 132 -39.63 28.22 25.66
C GLU A 132 -39.90 28.51 24.19
N LYS A 133 -40.07 29.76 23.83
CA LYS A 133 -40.35 30.22 22.47
C LYS A 133 -39.20 29.91 21.52
N GLU A 134 -37.98 30.14 21.95
CA GLU A 134 -36.79 29.88 21.15
C GLU A 134 -36.56 28.38 20.94
N LEU A 135 -36.72 27.58 22.01
CA LEU A 135 -36.62 26.13 21.91
C LEU A 135 -37.70 25.53 21.03
N ARG A 136 -38.92 26.03 21.09
CA ARG A 136 -40.01 25.60 20.21
C ARG A 136 -39.69 25.90 18.75
N LYS A 137 -39.14 27.06 18.48
CA LYS A 137 -38.70 27.45 17.14
C LYS A 137 -37.59 26.51 16.61
N ASN A 138 -36.61 26.20 17.45
CA ASN A 138 -35.54 25.30 17.11
C ASN A 138 -36.05 23.88 16.79
N ILE A 139 -37.04 23.39 17.55
CA ILE A 139 -37.68 22.11 17.31
C ILE A 139 -38.40 22.10 15.94
N GLU A 140 -39.15 23.14 15.65
CA GLU A 140 -39.90 23.26 14.40
C GLU A 140 -38.94 23.34 13.20
N GLU A 141 -37.86 24.07 13.29
CA GLU A 141 -36.82 24.13 12.28
C GLU A 141 -36.13 22.78 12.04
N MET A 142 -35.78 22.10 13.14
CA MET A 142 -35.16 20.78 13.07
C MET A 142 -36.08 19.73 12.46
N ARG A 143 -37.33 19.73 12.78
CA ARG A 143 -38.33 18.80 12.25
C ARG A 143 -38.78 19.14 10.84
N GLY A 144 -38.71 20.41 10.45
CA GLY A 144 -39.20 20.85 9.12
C GLY A 144 -40.67 20.54 8.84
N GLY A 145 -41.52 20.59 9.87
CA GLY A 145 -42.93 20.30 9.77
C GLY A 145 -43.36 18.83 9.91
N GLU A 146 -42.41 17.93 10.19
CA GLU A 146 -42.70 16.52 10.39
C GLU A 146 -43.16 16.22 11.81
N ARG A 147 -44.06 15.23 11.94
CA ARG A 147 -44.52 14.69 13.23
C ARG A 147 -43.69 13.47 13.59
N VAL A 148 -43.59 13.20 14.89
CA VAL A 148 -42.92 12.00 15.39
C VAL A 148 -43.89 10.82 15.27
N THR A 149 -43.68 10.00 14.26
CA THR A 149 -44.49 8.80 13.94
C THR A 149 -43.74 7.49 14.10
N SER A 150 -42.47 7.55 14.48
CA SER A 150 -41.56 6.41 14.62
C SER A 150 -40.80 6.52 15.96
N GLN A 151 -40.51 5.37 16.59
CA GLN A 151 -39.71 5.34 17.82
C GLN A 151 -38.28 5.75 17.62
N ASN A 152 -37.76 5.67 16.40
CA ASN A 152 -36.36 6.00 16.08
C ASN A 152 -36.22 7.35 15.36
N GLN A 153 -37.22 8.17 15.35
CA GLN A 153 -37.25 9.42 14.58
C GLN A 153 -36.14 10.42 14.95
N GLU A 154 -35.71 10.43 16.22
CA GLU A 154 -34.63 11.31 16.66
C GLU A 154 -33.29 10.98 16.00
N GLU A 155 -33.07 9.73 15.64
CA GLU A 155 -31.89 9.29 14.88
C GLU A 155 -31.89 9.76 13.43
N GLN A 156 -33.05 10.14 12.89
CA GLN A 156 -33.22 10.59 11.52
C GLN A 156 -32.97 12.10 11.36
N TYR A 157 -32.98 12.86 12.45
CA TYR A 157 -32.70 14.29 12.38
C TYR A 157 -31.23 14.54 12.05
N LYS A 158 -30.96 15.55 11.20
CA LYS A 158 -29.62 15.90 10.73
C LYS A 158 -28.90 14.72 10.05
N ALA A 159 -29.65 13.95 9.27
CA ALA A 159 -29.12 12.79 8.56
C ALA A 159 -27.93 13.12 7.66
N LEU A 160 -27.90 14.28 7.03
CA LEU A 160 -26.76 14.71 6.19
C LEU A 160 -25.47 14.84 7.02
N GLU A 161 -25.55 15.40 8.22
CA GLU A 161 -24.38 15.52 9.09
C GLU A 161 -23.89 14.17 9.62
N LYS A 162 -24.83 13.22 9.85
CA LYS A 162 -24.49 11.88 10.33
C LYS A 162 -23.91 10.98 9.24
N TYR A 163 -24.46 11.05 8.03
CA TYR A 163 -24.18 10.09 6.96
C TYR A 163 -23.50 10.72 5.74
N GLY A 164 -23.09 11.97 5.85
CA GLY A 164 -22.41 12.67 4.78
C GLY A 164 -21.34 13.61 5.30
N VAL A 165 -20.49 14.04 4.38
CA VAL A 165 -19.42 15.01 4.62
C VAL A 165 -19.66 16.21 3.72
N ASP A 166 -19.69 17.42 4.30
CA ASP A 166 -19.78 18.67 3.54
C ASP A 166 -18.41 19.03 2.99
N LEU A 167 -18.21 18.81 1.70
CA LEU A 167 -16.95 19.09 1.02
C LEU A 167 -16.62 20.58 0.96
N VAL A 168 -17.63 21.44 0.82
CA VAL A 168 -17.44 22.90 0.82
C VAL A 168 -16.95 23.37 2.19
N GLN A 169 -17.51 22.82 3.26
CA GLN A 169 -17.06 23.13 4.62
C GLN A 169 -15.64 22.62 4.88
N GLN A 170 -15.28 21.46 4.36
CA GLN A 170 -13.92 20.95 4.45
C GLN A 170 -12.90 21.85 3.74
N VAL A 171 -13.26 22.40 2.59
CA VAL A 171 -12.41 23.36 1.88
C VAL A 171 -12.23 24.63 2.74
N LYS A 172 -13.31 25.15 3.31
CA LYS A 172 -13.27 26.34 4.18
C LYS A 172 -12.43 26.15 5.43
N SER A 173 -12.40 24.93 5.97
CA SER A 173 -11.60 24.59 7.16
C SER A 173 -10.12 24.29 6.85
N GLY A 174 -9.72 24.27 5.58
CA GLY A 174 -8.36 23.98 5.15
C GLY A 174 -7.93 22.52 5.26
N LYS A 175 -8.85 21.60 5.50
CA LYS A 175 -8.57 20.18 5.65
C LYS A 175 -8.42 19.41 4.34
N MET A 176 -8.80 20.03 3.24
CA MET A 176 -8.77 19.40 1.93
C MET A 176 -7.46 19.68 1.20
N ASP A 177 -6.89 18.65 0.59
CA ASP A 177 -5.70 18.78 -0.24
C ASP A 177 -5.98 19.60 -1.50
N PRO A 178 -5.02 20.38 -2.00
CA PRO A 178 -5.20 21.13 -3.24
C PRO A 178 -5.37 20.17 -4.42
N ILE A 179 -6.32 20.46 -5.28
CA ILE A 179 -6.58 19.68 -6.49
C ILE A 179 -5.86 20.33 -7.67
N ILE A 180 -5.03 19.55 -8.32
CA ILE A 180 -4.18 20.01 -9.43
C ILE A 180 -4.55 19.24 -10.70
N GLY A 181 -4.74 19.97 -11.78
CA GLY A 181 -5.23 19.41 -13.03
C GLY A 181 -6.72 19.15 -13.02
N ARG A 182 -7.20 18.34 -13.94
CA ARG A 182 -8.61 17.96 -14.08
C ARG A 182 -9.56 19.13 -14.43
N ASP A 183 -9.03 20.23 -14.96
CA ASP A 183 -9.83 21.41 -15.29
C ASP A 183 -10.92 21.12 -16.34
N GLU A 184 -10.61 20.29 -17.33
CA GLU A 184 -11.59 19.89 -18.35
C GLU A 184 -12.74 19.12 -17.76
N GLU A 185 -12.45 18.13 -16.91
CA GLU A 185 -13.46 17.28 -16.27
C GLU A 185 -14.34 18.09 -15.32
N ILE A 186 -13.74 19.01 -14.58
CA ILE A 186 -14.48 19.93 -13.69
C ILE A 186 -15.41 20.83 -14.50
N ARG A 187 -14.95 21.36 -15.61
CA ARG A 187 -15.78 22.16 -16.54
C ARG A 187 -16.93 21.34 -17.12
N ASP A 188 -16.66 20.08 -17.49
CA ASP A 188 -17.69 19.17 -17.97
C ASP A 188 -18.75 18.89 -16.91
N VAL A 189 -18.35 18.68 -15.66
CA VAL A 189 -19.28 18.50 -14.54
C VAL A 189 -20.13 19.76 -14.34
N ILE A 190 -19.53 20.95 -14.38
CA ILE A 190 -20.24 22.23 -14.26
C ILE A 190 -21.23 22.41 -15.41
N ARG A 191 -20.81 22.10 -16.64
CA ARG A 191 -21.67 22.19 -17.82
C ARG A 191 -22.87 21.24 -17.71
N ILE A 192 -22.64 20.01 -17.28
CA ILE A 192 -23.71 19.00 -17.13
C ILE A 192 -24.69 19.39 -16.02
N LEU A 193 -24.20 19.91 -14.89
CA LEU A 193 -25.05 20.39 -13.79
C LEU A 193 -25.92 21.57 -14.23
N SER A 194 -25.51 22.31 -15.23
CA SER A 194 -26.25 23.47 -15.77
C SER A 194 -27.24 23.10 -16.90
N ARG A 195 -27.29 21.85 -17.31
CA ARG A 195 -28.20 21.38 -18.36
C ARG A 195 -29.65 21.29 -17.87
N LYS A 196 -30.60 21.38 -18.83
CA LYS A 196 -32.00 21.19 -18.53
C LYS A 196 -32.38 19.70 -18.30
N THR A 197 -31.77 18.80 -19.05
CA THR A 197 -31.99 17.35 -18.97
C THR A 197 -30.66 16.64 -18.87
N LYS A 198 -30.66 15.41 -18.35
CA LYS A 198 -29.42 14.65 -18.08
C LYS A 198 -28.41 15.50 -17.33
N ASN A 199 -28.89 16.19 -16.30
CA ASN A 199 -28.12 17.16 -15.53
C ASN A 199 -27.42 16.56 -14.31
N ASN A 200 -27.30 15.25 -14.24
CA ASN A 200 -26.56 14.56 -13.19
C ASN A 200 -25.31 13.92 -13.79
N PRO A 201 -24.12 14.45 -13.53
CA PRO A 201 -22.91 13.86 -14.05
C PRO A 201 -22.55 12.55 -13.34
N VAL A 202 -22.07 11.59 -14.10
CA VAL A 202 -21.49 10.36 -13.59
C VAL A 202 -20.05 10.29 -14.04
N LEU A 203 -19.14 10.28 -13.08
CA LEU A 203 -17.70 10.17 -13.31
C LEU A 203 -17.32 8.70 -13.50
N ILE A 204 -16.84 8.37 -14.68
CA ILE A 204 -16.52 7.00 -15.06
C ILE A 204 -15.02 6.89 -15.29
N GLY A 205 -14.37 6.02 -14.53
CA GLY A 205 -12.95 5.76 -14.64
C GLY A 205 -12.52 4.61 -13.76
N GLU A 206 -11.31 4.14 -13.99
CA GLU A 206 -10.71 3.08 -13.19
C GLU A 206 -10.47 3.53 -11.73
N PRO A 207 -10.37 2.58 -10.79
CA PRO A 207 -10.11 2.93 -9.40
C PRO A 207 -8.78 3.69 -9.25
N GLY A 208 -8.79 4.78 -8.48
CA GLY A 208 -7.59 5.56 -8.18
C GLY A 208 -7.15 6.56 -9.25
N VAL A 209 -7.97 6.83 -10.28
CA VAL A 209 -7.62 7.82 -11.32
C VAL A 209 -7.93 9.27 -10.92
N GLY A 210 -8.59 9.47 -9.78
CA GLY A 210 -8.91 10.80 -9.27
C GLY A 210 -10.34 11.27 -9.51
N LYS A 211 -11.30 10.37 -9.56
CA LYS A 211 -12.73 10.71 -9.69
C LYS A 211 -13.21 11.61 -8.54
N THR A 212 -12.90 11.22 -7.32
CA THR A 212 -13.24 12.01 -6.12
C THR A 212 -12.56 13.39 -6.14
N ALA A 213 -11.34 13.46 -6.63
CA ALA A 213 -10.60 14.72 -6.75
C ALA A 213 -11.31 15.75 -7.65
N ILE A 214 -12.04 15.31 -8.65
CA ILE A 214 -12.83 16.21 -9.52
C ILE A 214 -13.94 16.88 -8.73
N VAL A 215 -14.64 16.14 -7.88
CA VAL A 215 -15.71 16.66 -7.02
C VAL A 215 -15.15 17.61 -5.96
N GLU A 216 -14.02 17.25 -5.37
CA GLU A 216 -13.30 18.11 -4.42
C GLU A 216 -12.83 19.41 -5.09
N GLY A 217 -12.35 19.34 -6.33
CA GLY A 217 -11.97 20.49 -7.13
C GLY A 217 -13.16 21.40 -7.44
N LEU A 218 -14.33 20.84 -7.72
CA LEU A 218 -15.57 21.60 -7.86
C LEU A 218 -15.92 22.32 -6.55
N ALA A 219 -15.81 21.66 -5.41
CA ALA A 219 -16.03 22.28 -4.10
C ALA A 219 -15.09 23.45 -3.85
N GLN A 220 -13.81 23.32 -4.22
CA GLN A 220 -12.83 24.42 -4.13
C GLN A 220 -13.21 25.60 -5.02
N ARG A 221 -13.69 25.35 -6.23
CA ARG A 221 -14.17 26.42 -7.13
C ARG A 221 -15.40 27.12 -6.60
N ILE A 222 -16.32 26.40 -5.96
CA ILE A 222 -17.50 26.99 -5.30
C ILE A 222 -17.07 27.93 -4.17
N VAL A 223 -16.11 27.54 -3.35
CA VAL A 223 -15.57 28.39 -2.27
C VAL A 223 -14.93 29.66 -2.81
N ARG A 224 -14.17 29.55 -3.91
CA ARG A 224 -13.53 30.72 -4.58
C ARG A 224 -14.51 31.55 -5.40
N LYS A 225 -15.76 31.09 -5.53
CA LYS A 225 -16.78 31.69 -6.38
C LYS A 225 -16.41 31.71 -7.87
N ASP A 226 -15.57 30.81 -8.28
CA ASP A 226 -15.14 30.62 -9.67
C ASP A 226 -16.04 29.56 -10.37
N VAL A 227 -17.34 29.81 -10.30
CA VAL A 227 -18.38 28.96 -10.90
C VAL A 227 -19.49 29.86 -11.44
N PRO A 228 -20.35 29.38 -12.37
CA PRO A 228 -21.50 30.14 -12.82
C PRO A 228 -22.46 30.54 -11.66
N GLU A 229 -23.23 31.56 -11.84
CA GLU A 229 -24.15 32.10 -10.83
C GLU A 229 -25.07 31.03 -10.21
N ASN A 230 -25.52 30.05 -11.00
CA ASN A 230 -26.41 28.99 -10.54
C ASN A 230 -25.75 28.00 -9.57
N LEU A 231 -24.41 28.00 -9.45
CA LEU A 231 -23.64 27.11 -8.57
C LEU A 231 -22.96 27.83 -7.40
N LYS A 232 -22.93 29.15 -7.36
CA LYS A 232 -22.21 29.92 -6.34
C LYS A 232 -22.61 29.64 -4.91
N ASP A 233 -23.88 29.40 -4.66
CA ASP A 233 -24.42 29.19 -3.33
C ASP A 233 -24.68 27.70 -3.02
N LYS A 234 -24.20 26.79 -3.86
CA LYS A 234 -24.42 25.36 -3.66
C LYS A 234 -23.41 24.74 -2.74
N THR A 235 -23.83 23.68 -2.09
CA THR A 235 -23.02 22.86 -1.18
C THR A 235 -22.94 21.45 -1.75
N ILE A 236 -21.81 20.79 -1.59
CA ILE A 236 -21.62 19.41 -2.01
C ILE A 236 -21.49 18.53 -0.78
N PHE A 237 -22.38 17.53 -0.63
CA PHE A 237 -22.29 16.50 0.39
C PHE A 237 -21.85 15.18 -0.23
N SER A 238 -20.75 14.61 0.28
CA SER A 238 -20.33 13.26 -0.05
C SER A 238 -21.04 12.28 0.88
N LEU A 239 -21.85 11.39 0.32
CA LEU A 239 -22.56 10.37 1.08
C LEU A 239 -21.60 9.28 1.56
N ASP A 240 -21.59 9.03 2.87
CA ASP A 240 -20.76 7.98 3.49
C ASP A 240 -21.58 6.69 3.59
N MET A 241 -21.33 5.76 2.67
CA MET A 241 -21.97 4.46 2.64
C MET A 241 -21.68 3.60 3.85
N GLY A 242 -20.45 3.71 4.37
CA GLY A 242 -20.05 3.01 5.57
C GLY A 242 -20.87 3.42 6.78
N ALA A 243 -21.09 4.71 6.97
CA ALA A 243 -21.91 5.24 8.06
C ALA A 243 -23.40 4.85 7.90
N LEU A 244 -23.92 4.78 6.69
CA LEU A 244 -25.29 4.33 6.43
C LEU A 244 -25.51 2.86 6.78
N ILE A 245 -24.51 2.02 6.62
CA ILE A 245 -24.57 0.57 6.85
C ILE A 245 -24.20 0.23 8.29
N ALA A 246 -23.30 0.99 8.91
CA ALA A 246 -22.79 0.72 10.25
C ALA A 246 -23.92 0.66 11.31
N GLY A 247 -24.02 -0.47 12.00
CA GLY A 247 -25.04 -0.70 13.02
C GLY A 247 -26.46 -0.97 12.49
N ALA A 248 -26.66 -1.00 11.17
CA ALA A 248 -27.93 -1.40 10.58
C ALA A 248 -28.08 -2.92 10.64
N LYS A 249 -29.05 -3.39 11.43
CA LYS A 249 -29.33 -4.82 11.62
C LYS A 249 -30.22 -5.39 10.50
N PHE A 250 -31.02 -4.54 9.88
CA PHE A 250 -31.99 -4.91 8.88
C PHE A 250 -31.94 -3.97 7.67
N ARG A 251 -32.31 -4.49 6.51
CA ARG A 251 -32.40 -3.73 5.26
C ARG A 251 -33.30 -2.47 5.40
N GLY A 252 -34.37 -2.57 6.18
CA GLY A 252 -35.28 -1.44 6.42
C GLY A 252 -34.62 -0.24 7.11
N GLU A 253 -33.65 -0.47 8.00
CA GLU A 253 -32.92 0.61 8.69
C GLU A 253 -32.06 1.42 7.73
N PHE A 254 -31.40 0.74 6.78
CA PHE A 254 -30.63 1.40 5.72
C PHE A 254 -31.53 2.27 4.84
N GLU A 255 -32.66 1.73 4.41
CA GLU A 255 -33.61 2.48 3.59
C GLU A 255 -34.17 3.70 4.31
N GLU A 256 -34.49 3.58 5.61
CA GLU A 256 -34.93 4.71 6.43
C GLU A 256 -33.87 5.80 6.57
N ARG A 257 -32.61 5.42 6.80
CA ARG A 257 -31.49 6.36 6.87
C ARG A 257 -31.29 7.11 5.55
N LEU A 258 -31.34 6.38 4.44
CA LEU A 258 -31.22 6.98 3.11
C LEU A 258 -32.41 7.90 2.82
N LYS A 259 -33.62 7.51 3.16
CA LYS A 259 -34.82 8.37 3.03
C LYS A 259 -34.66 9.67 3.82
N ALA A 260 -34.11 9.60 5.04
CA ALA A 260 -33.87 10.78 5.86
C ALA A 260 -32.87 11.75 5.21
N VAL A 261 -31.79 11.22 4.64
CA VAL A 261 -30.80 11.99 3.87
C VAL A 261 -31.45 12.66 2.64
N LEU A 262 -32.24 11.89 1.89
CA LEU A 262 -32.90 12.39 0.68
C LEU A 262 -33.96 13.47 1.01
N LYS A 263 -34.65 13.35 2.13
CA LYS A 263 -35.58 14.38 2.59
C LYS A 263 -34.88 15.71 2.90
N GLU A 264 -33.73 15.67 3.57
CA GLU A 264 -32.95 16.89 3.84
C GLU A 264 -32.42 17.53 2.56
N VAL A 265 -31.98 16.72 1.60
CA VAL A 265 -31.57 17.21 0.27
C VAL A 265 -32.74 17.87 -0.46
N LYS A 266 -33.92 17.27 -0.41
CA LYS A 266 -35.15 17.82 -1.00
C LYS A 266 -35.53 19.17 -0.37
N LYS A 267 -35.45 19.28 0.95
CA LYS A 267 -35.75 20.51 1.70
C LYS A 267 -34.84 21.68 1.36
N SER A 268 -33.63 21.39 0.90
CA SER A 268 -32.66 22.42 0.51
C SER A 268 -33.03 23.15 -0.78
N ASP A 269 -34.05 22.66 -1.50
CA ASP A 269 -34.56 23.23 -2.76
C ASP A 269 -33.45 23.42 -3.82
N GLY A 270 -32.68 22.35 -4.06
CA GLY A 270 -31.61 22.28 -5.03
C GLY A 270 -30.29 22.93 -4.61
N ARG A 271 -30.18 23.38 -3.38
CA ARG A 271 -28.95 23.99 -2.87
C ARG A 271 -27.86 22.96 -2.55
N ILE A 272 -28.23 21.71 -2.30
CA ILE A 272 -27.33 20.62 -1.99
C ILE A 272 -27.13 19.74 -3.23
N LEU A 273 -25.87 19.57 -3.63
CA LEU A 273 -25.44 18.58 -4.60
C LEU A 273 -24.95 17.35 -3.82
N LEU A 274 -25.56 16.20 -4.07
CA LEU A 274 -25.18 14.97 -3.40
C LEU A 274 -24.15 14.21 -4.25
N PHE A 275 -23.01 13.91 -3.68
CA PHE A 275 -21.99 13.05 -4.29
C PHE A 275 -22.05 11.64 -3.72
N ILE A 276 -22.14 10.66 -4.60
CA ILE A 276 -22.14 9.24 -4.23
C ILE A 276 -21.00 8.55 -4.97
N ASP A 277 -19.98 8.13 -4.23
CA ASP A 277 -18.93 7.30 -4.77
C ASP A 277 -19.43 5.85 -4.85
N GLU A 278 -18.95 5.12 -5.85
CA GLU A 278 -19.40 3.75 -6.12
C GLU A 278 -20.94 3.67 -6.22
N ILE A 279 -21.53 4.56 -7.00
CA ILE A 279 -22.99 4.70 -7.12
C ILE A 279 -23.70 3.40 -7.53
N HIS A 280 -23.02 2.49 -8.19
CA HIS A 280 -23.53 1.17 -8.57
C HIS A 280 -23.96 0.33 -7.35
N ASN A 281 -23.37 0.55 -6.18
CA ASN A 281 -23.75 -0.14 -4.93
C ASN A 281 -25.15 0.26 -4.45
N ILE A 282 -25.61 1.44 -4.82
CA ILE A 282 -26.93 1.94 -4.44
C ILE A 282 -27.99 1.64 -5.50
N VAL A 283 -27.64 1.80 -6.78
CA VAL A 283 -28.60 1.85 -7.88
C VAL A 283 -28.84 0.53 -8.58
N GLY A 284 -27.98 -0.47 -8.47
CA GLY A 284 -28.08 -1.66 -9.31
C GLY A 284 -27.77 -3.00 -8.65
N ALA A 285 -27.26 -2.98 -7.44
CA ALA A 285 -26.79 -4.18 -6.75
C ALA A 285 -27.92 -5.02 -6.11
N GLY A 286 -29.17 -4.59 -6.20
CA GLY A 286 -30.29 -5.17 -5.47
C GLY A 286 -30.88 -6.47 -6.02
N LYS A 287 -30.33 -7.01 -7.12
CA LYS A 287 -30.84 -8.22 -7.74
C LYS A 287 -30.28 -9.53 -7.19
N THR A 288 -29.27 -9.46 -6.33
CA THR A 288 -28.70 -10.62 -5.65
C THR A 288 -29.08 -10.60 -4.17
N GLU A 289 -29.37 -11.77 -3.61
CA GLU A 289 -29.72 -11.90 -2.20
C GLU A 289 -28.65 -11.26 -1.30
N GLY A 290 -29.07 -10.27 -0.49
CA GLY A 290 -28.20 -9.56 0.45
C GLY A 290 -27.61 -8.23 -0.01
N SER A 291 -27.87 -7.78 -1.23
CA SER A 291 -27.43 -6.46 -1.70
C SER A 291 -28.53 -5.40 -1.54
N MET A 292 -28.13 -4.15 -1.31
CA MET A 292 -29.01 -3.02 -1.02
C MET A 292 -29.41 -2.31 -2.31
N ASP A 293 -30.71 -2.37 -2.70
CA ASP A 293 -31.23 -1.62 -3.85
C ASP A 293 -31.99 -0.38 -3.38
N ALA A 294 -31.31 0.76 -3.47
CA ALA A 294 -31.90 2.07 -3.21
C ALA A 294 -32.33 2.80 -4.50
N GLY A 295 -32.16 2.16 -5.65
CA GLY A 295 -32.51 2.75 -6.95
C GLY A 295 -33.96 3.22 -7.01
N ASN A 296 -34.87 2.47 -6.43
CA ASN A 296 -36.28 2.81 -6.36
C ASN A 296 -36.60 4.06 -5.54
N LEU A 297 -35.73 4.43 -4.61
CA LEU A 297 -35.82 5.67 -3.83
C LEU A 297 -35.32 6.88 -4.61
N LEU A 298 -34.26 6.70 -5.41
CA LEU A 298 -33.60 7.77 -6.15
C LEU A 298 -34.29 8.13 -7.45
N LYS A 299 -34.81 7.14 -8.17
CA LYS A 299 -35.44 7.33 -9.48
C LYS A 299 -36.58 8.37 -9.52
N PRO A 300 -37.56 8.34 -8.60
CA PRO A 300 -38.60 9.36 -8.60
C PRO A 300 -38.09 10.78 -8.33
N MET A 301 -37.13 10.92 -7.44
CA MET A 301 -36.55 12.24 -7.09
C MET A 301 -35.74 12.81 -8.24
N LEU A 302 -34.96 11.97 -8.91
CA LEU A 302 -34.23 12.36 -10.13
C LEU A 302 -35.19 12.77 -11.26
N ALA A 303 -36.28 12.04 -11.42
CA ALA A 303 -37.28 12.31 -12.44
C ALA A 303 -37.98 13.66 -12.26
N ARG A 304 -38.18 14.08 -10.99
CA ARG A 304 -38.88 15.35 -10.66
C ARG A 304 -37.92 16.52 -10.53
N GLY A 305 -36.60 16.32 -10.66
CA GLY A 305 -35.59 17.33 -10.46
C GLY A 305 -35.40 17.75 -8.99
N GLU A 306 -35.86 16.95 -8.05
CA GLU A 306 -35.76 17.21 -6.62
C GLU A 306 -34.38 16.86 -6.06
N LEU A 307 -33.63 16.01 -6.79
CA LEU A 307 -32.31 15.56 -6.42
C LEU A 307 -31.32 15.89 -7.54
N HIS A 308 -30.22 16.54 -7.18
CA HIS A 308 -29.04 16.73 -8.02
C HIS A 308 -27.92 15.86 -7.51
N LEU A 309 -27.45 14.96 -8.36
CA LEU A 309 -26.54 13.88 -7.99
C LEU A 309 -25.30 13.90 -8.86
N ILE A 310 -24.14 13.73 -8.22
CA ILE A 310 -22.86 13.45 -8.89
C ILE A 310 -22.50 12.04 -8.49
N GLY A 311 -22.38 11.13 -9.46
CA GLY A 311 -22.00 9.75 -9.20
C GLY A 311 -20.57 9.47 -9.66
N ALA A 312 -19.97 8.45 -9.10
CA ALA A 312 -18.67 7.93 -9.53
C ALA A 312 -18.71 6.41 -9.58
N THR A 313 -18.19 5.83 -10.64
CA THR A 313 -18.16 4.37 -10.83
C THR A 313 -17.12 3.99 -11.89
N THR A 314 -16.91 2.69 -12.09
CA THR A 314 -16.10 2.18 -13.21
C THR A 314 -16.96 2.00 -14.47
N LEU A 315 -16.32 1.89 -15.62
CA LEU A 315 -17.04 1.69 -16.89
C LEU A 315 -17.81 0.36 -16.93
N ASP A 316 -17.21 -0.71 -16.41
CA ASP A 316 -17.85 -2.03 -16.38
C ASP A 316 -19.09 -2.04 -15.50
N GLU A 317 -19.01 -1.45 -14.33
CA GLU A 317 -20.11 -1.35 -13.38
C GLU A 317 -21.21 -0.41 -13.89
N TYR A 318 -20.84 0.67 -14.58
CA TYR A 318 -21.79 1.55 -15.23
C TYR A 318 -22.60 0.79 -16.30
N ARG A 319 -21.95 0.03 -17.16
CA ARG A 319 -22.59 -0.80 -18.18
C ARG A 319 -23.48 -1.88 -17.59
N GLN A 320 -23.03 -2.51 -16.52
CA GLN A 320 -23.73 -3.62 -15.88
C GLN A 320 -24.95 -3.18 -15.10
N TYR A 321 -24.90 -2.06 -14.38
CA TYR A 321 -25.95 -1.66 -13.43
C TYR A 321 -26.72 -0.41 -13.84
N MET A 322 -26.10 0.54 -14.49
CA MET A 322 -26.74 1.83 -14.82
C MET A 322 -27.23 1.93 -16.26
N GLU A 323 -26.44 1.47 -17.23
CA GLU A 323 -26.78 1.55 -18.65
C GLU A 323 -27.97 0.65 -19.02
N LYS A 324 -28.10 -0.48 -18.32
CA LYS A 324 -29.25 -1.40 -18.52
C LYS A 324 -30.56 -0.86 -17.96
N ASP A 325 -30.51 0.10 -17.05
CA ASP A 325 -31.69 0.74 -16.51
C ASP A 325 -31.98 2.03 -17.29
N LYS A 326 -32.95 1.97 -18.20
CA LYS A 326 -33.29 3.10 -19.09
C LYS A 326 -33.71 4.36 -18.33
N ALA A 327 -34.32 4.20 -17.14
CA ALA A 327 -34.75 5.33 -16.33
C ALA A 327 -33.57 6.10 -15.78
N LEU A 328 -32.52 5.41 -15.37
CA LEU A 328 -31.27 6.02 -14.87
C LEU A 328 -30.46 6.58 -16.02
N GLU A 329 -30.30 5.88 -17.12
CA GLU A 329 -29.54 6.31 -18.30
C GLU A 329 -30.02 7.67 -18.82
N ARG A 330 -31.32 7.92 -18.78
CA ARG A 330 -31.91 9.20 -19.22
C ARG A 330 -31.62 10.37 -18.27
N ARG A 331 -31.18 10.11 -17.06
CA ARG A 331 -30.96 11.13 -16.01
C ARG A 331 -29.51 11.50 -15.84
N PHE A 332 -28.59 10.63 -16.27
CA PHE A 332 -27.16 10.79 -16.09
C PHE A 332 -26.43 11.07 -17.40
N GLN A 333 -25.42 11.92 -17.32
CA GLN A 333 -24.47 12.18 -18.39
C GLN A 333 -23.10 11.66 -17.96
N LYS A 334 -22.47 10.86 -18.80
CA LYS A 334 -21.13 10.31 -18.54
C LYS A 334 -20.05 11.41 -18.62
N VAL A 335 -19.13 11.37 -17.71
CA VAL A 335 -17.85 12.10 -17.75
C VAL A 335 -16.74 11.08 -17.65
N LEU A 336 -16.00 10.86 -18.73
CA LEU A 336 -14.87 9.92 -18.73
C LEU A 336 -13.68 10.55 -18.02
N VAL A 337 -13.19 9.87 -17.00
CA VAL A 337 -12.01 10.27 -16.23
C VAL A 337 -10.89 9.31 -16.62
N LYS A 338 -9.97 9.80 -17.42
CA LYS A 338 -8.82 9.03 -17.88
C LYS A 338 -7.73 9.03 -16.83
N GLU A 339 -6.92 7.98 -16.85
CA GLU A 339 -5.68 7.96 -16.08
C GLU A 339 -4.81 9.16 -16.50
N PRO A 340 -4.30 9.97 -15.55
CA PRO A 340 -3.42 11.07 -15.89
C PRO A 340 -2.10 10.56 -16.48
N THR A 341 -1.45 11.39 -17.27
CA THR A 341 -0.11 11.09 -17.79
C THR A 341 0.92 11.12 -16.66
N VAL A 342 2.12 10.60 -16.91
CA VAL A 342 3.24 10.70 -15.97
C VAL A 342 3.54 12.16 -15.64
N GLU A 343 3.53 13.03 -16.63
CA GLU A 343 3.79 14.47 -16.45
C GLU A 343 2.72 15.14 -15.58
N ASP A 344 1.45 14.85 -15.81
CA ASP A 344 0.35 15.36 -15.00
C ASP A 344 0.43 14.84 -13.57
N THR A 345 0.80 13.56 -13.40
CA THR A 345 0.99 12.96 -12.10
C THR A 345 2.12 13.61 -11.31
N ILE A 346 3.23 13.96 -11.96
CA ILE A 346 4.33 14.71 -11.34
C ILE A 346 3.83 16.05 -10.82
N SER A 347 3.03 16.76 -11.62
CA SER A 347 2.44 18.04 -11.20
C SER A 347 1.51 17.88 -10.00
N ILE A 348 0.70 16.83 -9.98
CA ILE A 348 -0.18 16.49 -8.83
C ILE A 348 0.67 16.24 -7.58
N LEU A 349 1.73 15.45 -7.69
CA LEU A 349 2.61 15.14 -6.58
C LEU A 349 3.33 16.39 -6.05
N ARG A 350 3.76 17.29 -6.92
CA ARG A 350 4.36 18.56 -6.51
C ARG A 350 3.39 19.43 -5.71
N GLY A 351 2.13 19.43 -6.09
CA GLY A 351 1.08 20.13 -5.33
C GLY A 351 0.75 19.50 -3.98
N LEU A 352 0.93 18.18 -3.83
CA LEU A 352 0.67 17.47 -2.58
C LEU A 352 1.90 17.36 -1.67
N LYS A 353 3.08 17.65 -2.19
CA LYS A 353 4.36 17.48 -1.51
C LYS A 353 4.39 18.08 -0.11
N GLU A 354 4.02 19.34 0.00
CA GLU A 354 4.09 20.08 1.27
C GLU A 354 3.22 19.42 2.36
N ARG A 355 2.06 18.91 1.99
CA ARG A 355 1.14 18.24 2.91
C ARG A 355 1.70 16.92 3.42
N PHE A 356 2.32 16.14 2.56
CA PHE A 356 2.99 14.89 2.96
C PHE A 356 4.24 15.17 3.82
N GLU A 357 5.00 16.19 3.50
CA GLU A 357 6.15 16.63 4.29
C GLU A 357 5.74 17.00 5.72
N ILE A 358 4.65 17.71 5.87
CA ILE A 358 4.12 18.13 7.19
C ILE A 358 3.55 16.94 7.95
N HIS A 359 2.75 16.11 7.29
CA HIS A 359 2.13 14.95 7.92
C HIS A 359 3.15 13.96 8.46
N HIS A 360 4.17 13.63 7.68
CA HIS A 360 5.20 12.67 8.04
C HIS A 360 6.42 13.28 8.73
N GLY A 361 6.57 14.61 8.68
CA GLY A 361 7.73 15.27 9.26
C GLY A 361 9.05 14.97 8.54
N VAL A 362 8.99 14.74 7.23
CA VAL A 362 10.15 14.42 6.39
C VAL A 362 10.29 15.42 5.26
N ASN A 363 11.48 15.50 4.67
CA ASN A 363 11.71 16.29 3.46
C ASN A 363 11.61 15.38 2.23
N ILE A 364 10.83 15.79 1.24
CA ILE A 364 10.64 15.01 0.00
C ILE A 364 11.33 15.74 -1.14
N HIS A 365 12.32 15.11 -1.76
CA HIS A 365 13.02 15.68 -2.91
C HIS A 365 12.17 15.61 -4.17
N ASP A 366 12.36 16.55 -5.09
CA ASP A 366 11.65 16.56 -6.36
C ASP A 366 11.93 15.32 -7.19
N ASN A 367 13.14 14.80 -7.13
CA ASN A 367 13.50 13.55 -7.82
C ASN A 367 12.71 12.34 -7.30
N ALA A 368 12.31 12.35 -6.02
CA ALA A 368 11.42 11.33 -5.47
C ALA A 368 10.02 11.38 -6.10
N LEU A 369 9.50 12.57 -6.33
CA LEU A 369 8.20 12.76 -6.99
C LEU A 369 8.23 12.27 -8.44
N VAL A 370 9.27 12.61 -9.16
CA VAL A 370 9.49 12.16 -10.53
C VAL A 370 9.64 10.63 -10.58
N ALA A 371 10.42 10.05 -9.66
CA ALA A 371 10.59 8.61 -9.54
C ALA A 371 9.28 7.90 -9.20
N ALA A 372 8.49 8.44 -8.27
CA ALA A 372 7.21 7.85 -7.89
C ALA A 372 6.25 7.76 -9.08
N ALA A 373 6.14 8.81 -9.87
CA ALA A 373 5.30 8.81 -11.06
C ALA A 373 5.84 7.85 -12.13
N THR A 374 7.12 7.92 -12.43
CA THR A 374 7.76 7.14 -13.50
C THR A 374 7.81 5.65 -13.17
N LEU A 375 8.26 5.30 -11.97
CA LEU A 375 8.41 3.90 -11.54
C LEU A 375 7.06 3.23 -11.31
N SER A 376 6.08 3.93 -10.76
CA SER A 376 4.74 3.38 -10.59
C SER A 376 4.07 3.11 -11.94
N ASP A 377 4.21 4.02 -12.90
CA ASP A 377 3.67 3.83 -14.24
C ASP A 377 4.29 2.62 -14.94
N ARG A 378 5.59 2.46 -14.79
CA ARG A 378 6.35 1.41 -15.47
C ARG A 378 6.20 0.03 -14.81
N TYR A 379 6.23 -0.04 -13.49
CA TYR A 379 6.37 -1.30 -12.75
C TYR A 379 5.13 -1.77 -12.00
N ILE A 380 4.25 -0.87 -11.60
CA ILE A 380 2.98 -1.22 -10.94
C ILE A 380 1.88 -1.17 -12.00
N THR A 381 1.59 -2.33 -12.59
CA THR A 381 0.66 -2.43 -13.72
C THR A 381 -0.78 -2.77 -13.34
N ASP A 382 -1.01 -3.19 -12.11
CA ASP A 382 -2.33 -3.59 -11.58
C ASP A 382 -3.13 -2.45 -10.95
N ARG A 383 -2.54 -1.25 -10.89
CA ARG A 383 -3.16 -0.04 -10.33
C ARG A 383 -2.97 1.13 -11.30
N PHE A 384 -3.59 2.25 -11.00
CA PHE A 384 -3.65 3.41 -11.88
C PHE A 384 -3.05 4.67 -11.25
N LEU A 385 -2.49 5.54 -12.10
CA LEU A 385 -2.07 6.87 -11.70
C LEU A 385 -3.32 7.75 -11.44
N PRO A 386 -3.30 8.72 -10.53
CA PRO A 386 -2.17 9.10 -9.68
C PRO A 386 -2.04 8.31 -8.38
N ASP A 387 -3.03 7.49 -8.04
CA ASP A 387 -3.14 6.83 -6.73
C ASP A 387 -1.91 5.97 -6.40
N LYS A 388 -1.45 5.16 -7.35
CA LYS A 388 -0.26 4.32 -7.13
C LYS A 388 1.02 5.13 -6.88
N ALA A 389 1.17 6.30 -7.51
CA ALA A 389 2.30 7.18 -7.27
C ALA A 389 2.19 7.90 -5.92
N ILE A 390 0.99 8.34 -5.56
CA ILE A 390 0.71 8.97 -4.25
C ILE A 390 1.02 7.97 -3.12
N ASP A 391 0.61 6.72 -3.27
CA ASP A 391 0.89 5.65 -2.30
C ASP A 391 2.39 5.43 -2.11
N LEU A 392 3.18 5.49 -3.19
CA LEU A 392 4.64 5.36 -3.09
C LEU A 392 5.25 6.48 -2.25
N ILE A 393 4.82 7.71 -2.45
CA ILE A 393 5.28 8.86 -1.67
C ILE A 393 4.86 8.70 -0.21
N ASP A 394 3.63 8.34 0.04
CA ASP A 394 3.10 8.16 1.39
C ASP A 394 3.84 7.05 2.13
N GLU A 395 4.01 5.90 1.51
CA GLU A 395 4.69 4.75 2.11
C GLU A 395 6.19 5.00 2.31
N ALA A 396 6.87 5.61 1.35
CA ALA A 396 8.28 5.98 1.49
C ALA A 396 8.48 7.01 2.61
N SER A 397 7.61 8.00 2.69
CA SER A 397 7.64 9.01 3.75
C SER A 397 7.38 8.40 5.13
N ALA A 398 6.40 7.51 5.23
CA ALA A 398 6.11 6.77 6.47
C ALA A 398 7.29 5.89 6.90
N THR A 399 7.93 5.22 5.96
CA THR A 399 9.12 4.39 6.21
C THR A 399 10.27 5.22 6.75
N ILE A 400 10.56 6.36 6.14
CA ILE A 400 11.60 7.29 6.62
C ILE A 400 11.26 7.81 8.02
N ARG A 401 10.00 8.15 8.27
CA ARG A 401 9.56 8.60 9.60
C ARG A 401 9.76 7.53 10.67
N VAL A 402 9.43 6.28 10.37
CA VAL A 402 9.66 5.14 11.27
C VAL A 402 11.16 4.92 11.50
N GLU A 403 11.97 5.00 10.45
CA GLU A 403 13.43 4.87 10.55
C GLU A 403 14.06 6.00 11.37
N MET A 404 13.55 7.23 11.25
CA MET A 404 14.00 8.37 12.06
C MET A 404 13.80 8.14 13.55
N ASN A 405 12.72 7.45 13.92
CA ASN A 405 12.38 7.12 15.30
C ASN A 405 12.94 5.77 15.76
N SER A 406 13.55 5.01 14.85
CA SER A 406 14.13 3.70 15.11
C SER A 406 15.65 3.76 15.11
N MET A 407 16.26 2.78 15.74
CA MET A 407 17.72 2.65 15.76
C MET A 407 18.26 2.46 14.33
N PRO A 408 19.26 3.24 13.87
CA PRO A 408 19.86 3.06 12.56
C PRO A 408 20.43 1.66 12.36
N THR A 409 20.40 1.15 11.13
CA THR A 409 20.85 -0.21 10.80
C THR A 409 22.30 -0.45 11.27
N GLU A 410 23.19 0.50 11.05
CA GLU A 410 24.60 0.41 11.47
C GLU A 410 24.73 0.26 12.99
N LEU A 411 24.00 1.09 13.73
CA LEU A 411 23.99 1.02 15.19
C LEU A 411 23.35 -0.28 15.69
N ASP A 412 22.26 -0.72 15.04
CA ASP A 412 21.61 -1.99 15.37
C ASP A 412 22.54 -3.19 15.17
N GLN A 413 23.29 -3.22 14.08
CA GLN A 413 24.28 -4.27 13.80
C GLN A 413 25.38 -4.31 14.86
N VAL A 414 25.93 -3.15 15.22
CA VAL A 414 26.96 -3.06 16.27
C VAL A 414 26.39 -3.51 17.61
N THR A 415 25.19 -3.10 17.94
CA THR A 415 24.52 -3.49 19.20
C THR A 415 24.25 -4.99 19.26
N ARG A 416 23.82 -5.60 18.16
CA ARG A 416 23.60 -7.06 18.08
C ARG A 416 24.89 -7.82 18.20
N ARG A 417 25.96 -7.38 17.54
CA ARG A 417 27.30 -7.99 17.66
C ARG A 417 27.81 -7.89 19.09
N LEU A 418 27.63 -6.73 19.71
CA LEU A 418 28.00 -6.50 21.12
C LEU A 418 27.25 -7.49 22.03
N MET A 419 25.95 -7.67 21.81
CA MET A 419 25.14 -8.62 22.58
C MET A 419 25.61 -10.06 22.41
N GLN A 420 25.93 -10.49 21.17
CA GLN A 420 26.45 -11.82 20.87
C GLN A 420 27.77 -12.06 21.59
N LEU A 421 28.67 -11.09 21.58
CA LEU A 421 29.98 -11.20 22.26
C LEU A 421 29.83 -11.20 23.79
N GLU A 422 28.89 -10.47 24.34
CA GLU A 422 28.56 -10.50 25.77
C GLU A 422 28.07 -11.88 26.22
N ILE A 423 27.24 -12.52 25.40
CA ILE A 423 26.75 -13.89 25.65
C ILE A 423 27.92 -14.89 25.61
N GLU A 424 28.76 -14.76 24.59
CA GLU A 424 29.96 -15.61 24.46
C GLU A 424 30.93 -15.40 25.63
N GLU A 425 31.17 -14.16 26.07
CA GLU A 425 31.97 -13.84 27.25
C GLU A 425 31.42 -14.53 28.49
N ALA A 426 30.11 -14.47 28.73
CA ALA A 426 29.51 -15.14 29.89
C ALA A 426 29.70 -16.66 29.86
N ALA A 427 29.66 -17.25 28.66
CA ALA A 427 29.89 -18.68 28.48
C ALA A 427 31.35 -19.05 28.69
N LEU A 428 32.32 -18.27 28.17
CA LEU A 428 33.75 -18.53 28.27
C LEU A 428 34.31 -18.30 29.66
N LYS A 429 33.75 -17.40 30.46
CA LYS A 429 34.12 -17.21 31.86
C LYS A 429 33.91 -18.45 32.72
N LYS A 430 33.04 -19.36 32.30
CA LYS A 430 32.79 -20.64 33.01
C LYS A 430 33.75 -21.76 32.61
N GLU A 431 34.53 -21.56 31.55
CA GLU A 431 35.50 -22.54 31.03
C GLU A 431 36.90 -22.30 31.55
N SER A 432 37.69 -23.38 31.72
CA SER A 432 39.00 -23.32 32.32
C SER A 432 40.17 -23.76 31.41
N ASP A 433 39.89 -24.14 30.17
CA ASP A 433 40.92 -24.56 29.23
C ASP A 433 41.68 -23.37 28.62
N ASP A 434 42.92 -23.60 28.16
CA ASP A 434 43.79 -22.54 27.65
C ASP A 434 43.27 -21.90 26.37
N ALA A 435 42.61 -22.64 25.47
CA ALA A 435 42.01 -22.12 24.26
C ALA A 435 40.86 -21.18 24.58
N SER A 436 40.01 -21.52 25.56
CA SER A 436 38.88 -20.64 25.99
C SER A 436 39.38 -19.38 26.67
N LYS A 437 40.47 -19.45 27.45
CA LYS A 437 41.07 -18.25 28.08
C LYS A 437 41.67 -17.28 27.05
N LYS A 438 42.31 -17.80 26.01
CA LYS A 438 42.86 -16.99 24.91
C LYS A 438 41.74 -16.33 24.13
N ARG A 439 40.69 -17.06 23.81
CA ARG A 439 39.49 -16.53 23.14
C ARG A 439 38.83 -15.46 23.99
N LEU A 440 38.68 -15.69 25.29
CA LEU A 440 38.07 -14.72 26.21
C LEU A 440 38.85 -13.39 26.24
N LYS A 441 40.19 -13.44 26.24
CA LYS A 441 41.02 -12.25 26.21
C LYS A 441 40.80 -11.44 24.93
N ASN A 442 40.82 -12.11 23.76
CA ASN A 442 40.60 -11.47 22.48
C ASN A 442 39.17 -10.90 22.39
N LEU A 443 38.21 -11.62 22.90
CA LEU A 443 36.81 -11.22 22.96
C LEU A 443 36.58 -9.97 23.79
N GLN A 444 37.26 -9.87 24.96
CA GLN A 444 37.15 -8.72 25.83
C GLN A 444 37.75 -7.47 25.21
N GLU A 445 38.86 -7.58 24.45
CA GLU A 445 39.43 -6.47 23.67
C GLU A 445 38.44 -6.00 22.59
N GLU A 446 37.86 -6.92 21.83
CA GLU A 446 36.85 -6.61 20.81
C GLU A 446 35.60 -5.97 21.43
N LEU A 447 35.14 -6.48 22.59
CA LEU A 447 34.01 -5.90 23.33
C LEU A 447 34.24 -4.46 23.75
N ALA A 448 35.47 -4.14 24.25
CA ALA A 448 35.81 -2.77 24.67
C ALA A 448 35.74 -1.82 23.47
N GLU A 449 36.29 -2.19 22.33
CA GLU A 449 36.25 -1.39 21.08
C GLU A 449 34.83 -1.20 20.57
N LEU A 450 34.02 -2.26 20.54
CA LEU A 450 32.63 -2.20 20.08
C LEU A 450 31.74 -1.37 21.02
N ARG A 451 31.95 -1.43 22.33
CA ARG A 451 31.22 -0.60 23.30
C ARG A 451 31.53 0.89 23.10
N GLU A 452 32.76 1.24 22.85
CA GLU A 452 33.16 2.62 22.58
C GLU A 452 32.53 3.11 21.27
N GLU A 453 32.61 2.32 20.22
CA GLU A 453 31.99 2.60 18.91
C GLU A 453 30.48 2.74 19.05
N ALA A 454 29.78 1.81 19.73
CA ALA A 454 28.35 1.84 19.94
C ALA A 454 27.89 3.07 20.71
N ASN A 455 28.64 3.49 21.76
CA ASN A 455 28.32 4.68 22.54
C ASN A 455 28.47 5.96 21.70
N ALA A 456 29.53 6.05 20.88
CA ALA A 456 29.77 7.19 19.99
C ALA A 456 28.64 7.30 18.94
N MET A 457 28.26 6.18 18.32
CA MET A 457 27.16 6.12 17.34
C MET A 457 25.81 6.49 17.98
N LYS A 458 25.55 6.02 19.20
CA LYS A 458 24.32 6.33 19.92
C LYS A 458 24.19 7.81 20.24
N MET A 459 25.26 8.46 20.70
CA MET A 459 25.28 9.89 20.95
C MET A 459 25.06 10.69 19.67
N GLN A 460 25.70 10.32 18.59
CA GLN A 460 25.50 10.94 17.28
C GLN A 460 24.05 10.80 16.81
N TRP A 461 23.47 9.61 16.94
CA TRP A 461 22.08 9.35 16.56
C TRP A 461 21.10 10.21 17.36
N GLU A 462 21.27 10.31 18.69
CA GLU A 462 20.42 11.14 19.55
C GLU A 462 20.50 12.62 19.18
N THR A 463 21.70 13.14 18.89
CA THR A 463 21.91 14.51 18.44
C THR A 463 21.23 14.79 17.11
N GLU A 464 21.40 13.92 16.11
CA GLU A 464 20.77 14.05 14.80
C GLU A 464 19.25 13.97 14.89
N LYS A 465 18.72 13.08 15.74
CA LYS A 465 17.29 12.93 15.97
C LYS A 465 16.66 14.21 16.53
N GLU A 466 17.34 14.87 17.47
CA GLU A 466 16.89 16.17 17.99
C GLU A 466 16.88 17.26 16.92
N GLU A 467 17.91 17.34 16.09
CA GLU A 467 17.99 18.32 14.99
C GLU A 467 16.84 18.14 13.99
N VAL A 468 16.56 16.89 13.59
CA VAL A 468 15.47 16.57 12.66
C VAL A 468 14.11 16.91 13.26
N ASN A 469 13.88 16.58 14.52
CA ASN A 469 12.63 16.91 15.21
C ASN A 469 12.41 18.43 15.31
N SER A 470 13.47 19.20 15.53
CA SER A 470 13.40 20.67 15.57
C SER A 470 12.99 21.25 14.21
N VAL A 471 13.57 20.73 13.11
CA VAL A 471 13.23 21.15 11.74
C VAL A 471 11.75 20.81 11.44
N SER A 472 11.31 19.61 11.79
CA SER A 472 9.93 19.17 11.57
C SER A 472 8.92 20.01 12.35
N ALA A 473 9.22 20.33 13.61
CA ALA A 473 8.38 21.20 14.45
C ALA A 473 8.27 22.61 13.85
N LYS A 474 9.36 23.15 13.32
CA LYS A 474 9.36 24.48 12.68
C LYS A 474 8.53 24.50 11.40
N ARG A 475 8.61 23.46 10.57
CA ARG A 475 7.76 23.33 9.37
C ARG A 475 6.27 23.31 9.72
N ALA A 476 5.90 22.57 10.78
CA ALA A 476 4.52 22.53 11.26
C ALA A 476 4.02 23.92 11.73
N GLU A 477 4.85 24.71 12.41
CA GLU A 477 4.53 26.09 12.81
C GLU A 477 4.30 27.01 11.60
N ILE A 478 5.12 26.88 10.56
CA ILE A 478 5.00 27.64 9.31
C ILE A 478 3.69 27.31 8.59
N ASP A 479 3.32 26.03 8.50
CA ASP A 479 2.07 25.60 7.89
C ASP A 479 0.86 26.16 8.62
N LYS A 480 0.88 26.10 9.94
CA LYS A 480 -0.16 26.66 10.81
C LYS A 480 -0.29 28.17 10.58
N ALA A 481 0.83 28.89 10.51
CA ALA A 481 0.83 30.32 10.25
C ALA A 481 0.27 30.67 8.85
N LYS A 482 0.60 29.89 7.83
CA LYS A 482 0.05 30.04 6.48
C LYS A 482 -1.46 29.79 6.43
N HIS A 483 -1.95 28.83 7.17
CA HIS A 483 -3.37 28.53 7.28
C HIS A 483 -4.11 29.68 8.00
N GLU A 484 -3.55 30.22 9.09
CA GLU A 484 -4.08 31.41 9.78
C GLU A 484 -4.12 32.62 8.87
N LEU A 485 -3.10 32.83 8.00
CA LEU A 485 -3.08 33.88 7.01
C LEU A 485 -4.23 33.72 5.99
N GLU A 486 -4.45 32.54 5.49
CA GLU A 486 -5.54 32.22 4.56
C GLU A 486 -6.91 32.54 5.21
N ASP A 487 -7.11 32.13 6.45
CA ASP A 487 -8.33 32.41 7.21
C ASP A 487 -8.53 33.90 7.44
N ALA A 488 -7.47 34.64 7.78
CA ALA A 488 -7.52 36.07 7.97
C ALA A 488 -7.87 36.84 6.68
N GLU A 489 -7.33 36.41 5.54
CA GLU A 489 -7.67 36.95 4.22
C GLU A 489 -9.12 36.65 3.85
N ASN A 490 -9.60 35.41 4.09
CA ASN A 490 -10.99 35.05 3.79
C ASN A 490 -12.01 35.76 4.67
N ASN A 491 -11.64 36.13 5.90
CA ASN A 491 -12.48 36.85 6.83
C ASN A 491 -12.29 38.38 6.77
N TYR A 492 -11.49 38.90 5.81
CA TYR A 492 -11.15 40.33 5.65
C TYR A 492 -10.49 40.97 6.86
N ASP A 493 -9.84 40.19 7.70
CA ASP A 493 -9.01 40.70 8.80
C ASP A 493 -7.61 41.08 8.24
N LEU A 494 -7.53 42.25 7.67
CA LEU A 494 -6.33 42.75 6.98
C LEU A 494 -5.16 43.03 7.92
N GLU A 495 -5.42 43.43 9.16
CA GLU A 495 -4.35 43.66 10.15
C GLU A 495 -3.63 42.33 10.50
N ARG A 496 -4.39 41.28 10.81
CA ARG A 496 -3.84 39.98 11.11
C ARG A 496 -3.13 39.40 9.90
N ALA A 497 -3.71 39.53 8.71
CA ALA A 497 -3.11 39.09 7.46
C ALA A 497 -1.76 39.77 7.20
N ALA A 498 -1.67 41.09 7.43
CA ALA A 498 -0.43 41.85 7.26
C ALA A 498 0.65 41.41 8.28
N VAL A 499 0.30 41.20 9.55
CA VAL A 499 1.21 40.72 10.58
C VAL A 499 1.76 39.32 10.23
N LEU A 500 0.90 38.42 9.78
CA LEU A 500 1.30 37.07 9.38
C LEU A 500 2.18 37.10 8.12
N ARG A 501 1.78 37.81 7.10
CA ARG A 501 2.48 37.85 5.81
C ARG A 501 3.86 38.54 5.87
N HIS A 502 4.00 39.60 6.62
CA HIS A 502 5.21 40.42 6.65
C HIS A 502 6.06 40.29 7.90
N GLY A 503 5.54 39.68 8.94
CA GLY A 503 6.24 39.51 10.22
C GLY A 503 6.43 38.08 10.64
N THR A 504 5.34 37.34 10.89
CA THR A 504 5.40 35.99 11.50
C THR A 504 5.95 34.94 10.54
N ILE A 505 5.44 34.87 9.34
CA ILE A 505 5.86 33.84 8.35
C ILE A 505 7.32 34.05 7.90
N PRO A 506 7.78 35.25 7.52
CA PRO A 506 9.19 35.48 7.17
C PRO A 506 10.15 35.15 8.31
N GLN A 507 9.78 35.44 9.55
CA GLN A 507 10.60 35.14 10.72
C GLN A 507 10.73 33.62 10.92
N LEU A 508 9.64 32.88 10.81
CA LEU A 508 9.63 31.42 10.91
C LEU A 508 10.43 30.77 9.78
N GLU A 509 10.32 31.30 8.56
CA GLU A 509 11.11 30.82 7.41
C GLU A 509 12.61 31.06 7.60
N LYS A 510 13.01 32.19 8.19
CA LYS A 510 14.39 32.49 8.52
C LYS A 510 14.93 31.51 9.59
N GLU A 511 14.15 31.27 10.65
CA GLU A 511 14.49 30.29 11.67
C GLU A 511 14.63 28.89 11.09
N LEU A 512 13.76 28.50 10.17
CA LEU A 512 13.83 27.21 9.46
C LEU A 512 15.12 27.08 8.65
N LYS A 513 15.50 28.12 7.89
CA LYS A 513 16.76 28.13 7.13
C LYS A 513 17.97 27.96 8.03
N GLU A 514 17.99 28.63 9.19
CA GLU A 514 19.05 28.50 10.17
C GLU A 514 19.15 27.08 10.72
N LEU A 515 18.02 26.44 11.03
CA LEU A 515 17.97 25.05 11.49
C LEU A 515 18.41 24.06 10.42
N GLU A 516 17.96 24.25 9.17
CA GLU A 516 18.38 23.41 8.04
C GLU A 516 19.88 23.54 7.74
N ALA A 517 20.43 24.74 7.78
CA ALA A 517 21.86 24.98 7.61
C ALA A 517 22.69 24.28 8.71
N LYS A 518 22.23 24.36 9.95
CA LYS A 518 22.87 23.68 11.08
C LYS A 518 22.82 22.15 10.95
N ALA A 519 21.70 21.61 10.42
CA ALA A 519 21.57 20.17 10.18
C ALA A 519 22.43 19.67 9.02
N LYS A 520 22.73 20.53 8.01
CA LYS A 520 23.60 20.17 6.86
C LYS A 520 25.09 20.14 7.20
N ASP A 521 25.53 20.78 8.28
CA ASP A 521 26.93 20.84 8.65
C ASP A 521 27.49 19.53 9.25
N SER A 522 26.67 18.53 9.48
CA SER A 522 27.15 17.21 9.92
C SER A 522 27.58 16.35 8.73
N GLU A 523 28.87 15.97 8.68
CA GLU A 523 29.48 15.24 7.55
C GLU A 523 28.96 13.81 7.37
N ILE A 524 28.47 13.16 8.42
CA ILE A 524 27.98 11.77 8.38
C ILE A 524 26.61 11.73 9.06
N LYS A 525 25.57 11.52 8.29
CA LYS A 525 24.20 11.40 8.82
C LYS A 525 23.82 9.93 9.02
N MET A 526 23.49 9.56 10.24
CA MET A 526 22.92 8.26 10.61
C MET A 526 21.39 8.28 10.45
N VAL A 527 20.75 9.43 10.61
CA VAL A 527 19.32 9.62 10.47
C VAL A 527 19.04 10.22 9.10
N GLN A 528 18.32 9.49 8.28
CA GLN A 528 17.87 9.95 6.98
C GLN A 528 16.53 10.65 7.16
N GLU A 529 16.46 11.94 6.81
CA GLU A 529 15.26 12.76 6.93
C GLU A 529 14.59 13.04 5.58
N SER A 530 15.25 12.67 4.50
CA SER A 530 14.80 12.99 3.14
C SER A 530 14.36 11.75 2.39
N VAL A 531 13.23 11.87 1.71
CA VAL A 531 12.78 10.89 0.73
C VAL A 531 13.38 11.25 -0.62
N THR A 532 14.20 10.37 -1.14
CA THR A 532 14.84 10.50 -2.45
C THR A 532 14.34 9.42 -3.40
N GLU A 533 14.84 9.46 -4.61
CA GLU A 533 14.62 8.43 -5.63
C GLU A 533 14.89 7.00 -5.11
N ASN A 534 15.89 6.83 -4.27
CA ASN A 534 16.27 5.52 -3.72
C ASN A 534 15.19 4.92 -2.81
N GLU A 535 14.56 5.72 -1.97
CA GLU A 535 13.50 5.25 -1.08
C GLU A 535 12.26 4.84 -1.87
N ILE A 536 11.91 5.60 -2.89
CA ILE A 536 10.82 5.25 -3.81
C ILE A 536 11.12 3.94 -4.53
N ALA A 537 12.34 3.77 -5.03
CA ALA A 537 12.78 2.53 -5.68
C ALA A 537 12.72 1.32 -4.75
N GLN A 538 13.08 1.50 -3.47
CA GLN A 538 12.97 0.44 -2.45
C GLN A 538 11.51 0.02 -2.21
N VAL A 539 10.59 0.98 -2.14
CA VAL A 539 9.16 0.68 -1.98
C VAL A 539 8.63 -0.08 -3.19
N VAL A 540 8.95 0.36 -4.40
CA VAL A 540 8.57 -0.34 -5.63
C VAL A 540 9.15 -1.76 -5.65
N GLY A 541 10.40 -1.92 -5.24
CA GLY A 541 11.04 -3.23 -5.12
C GLY A 541 10.31 -4.17 -4.17
N ARG A 542 9.85 -3.68 -3.02
CA ARG A 542 9.07 -4.48 -2.06
C ARG A 542 7.70 -4.87 -2.61
N LEU A 543 7.02 -3.96 -3.28
CA LEU A 543 5.67 -4.19 -3.81
C LEU A 543 5.67 -5.14 -5.02
N THR A 544 6.67 -5.05 -5.87
CA THR A 544 6.74 -5.81 -7.13
C THR A 544 7.68 -7.01 -7.08
N GLY A 545 8.52 -7.10 -6.05
CA GLY A 545 9.58 -8.10 -5.96
C GLY A 545 10.77 -7.82 -6.87
N ILE A 546 10.82 -6.64 -7.52
CA ILE A 546 11.90 -6.24 -8.42
C ILE A 546 12.83 -5.28 -7.68
N PRO A 547 14.14 -5.52 -7.65
CA PRO A 547 15.07 -4.55 -7.06
C PRO A 547 15.28 -3.37 -8.01
N VAL A 548 14.40 -2.41 -7.97
CA VAL A 548 14.38 -1.22 -8.84
C VAL A 548 15.51 -0.25 -8.51
N THR A 549 16.08 -0.31 -7.30
CA THR A 549 17.20 0.51 -6.86
C THR A 549 18.40 0.49 -7.81
N LYS A 550 18.62 -0.64 -8.47
CA LYS A 550 19.73 -0.80 -9.43
C LYS A 550 19.35 -0.42 -10.88
N LEU A 551 18.06 -0.29 -11.20
CA LEU A 551 17.60 0.07 -12.53
C LEU A 551 17.77 1.57 -12.85
N VAL A 552 17.82 2.42 -11.82
CA VAL A 552 17.85 3.88 -11.99
C VAL A 552 19.24 4.43 -12.30
N GLU A 553 20.29 3.90 -11.70
CA GLU A 553 21.65 4.47 -11.80
C GLU A 553 22.63 3.73 -12.70
N GLY A 554 22.44 2.47 -12.99
CA GLY A 554 23.45 1.65 -13.63
C GLY A 554 22.97 0.85 -14.84
N GLU A 555 21.75 1.07 -15.29
CA GLU A 555 21.16 0.25 -16.37
C GLU A 555 22.00 0.28 -17.65
N ARG A 556 22.46 1.47 -18.04
CA ARG A 556 23.32 1.61 -19.24
C ARG A 556 24.68 0.92 -19.09
N GLU A 557 25.34 1.11 -17.95
CA GLU A 557 26.64 0.49 -17.66
C GLU A 557 26.52 -1.02 -17.51
N LYS A 558 25.48 -1.49 -16.83
CA LYS A 558 25.19 -2.92 -16.70
C LYS A 558 24.98 -3.58 -18.04
N LEU A 559 24.23 -2.95 -18.95
CA LEU A 559 23.97 -3.48 -20.27
C LEU A 559 25.22 -3.52 -21.15
N ILE A 560 26.05 -2.48 -21.10
CA ILE A 560 27.31 -2.44 -21.88
C ILE A 560 28.26 -3.55 -21.41
N LYS A 561 28.30 -3.81 -20.10
CA LYS A 561 29.18 -4.83 -19.49
C LYS A 561 28.46 -6.17 -19.24
N LEU A 562 27.27 -6.37 -19.78
CA LEU A 562 26.47 -7.57 -19.52
C LEU A 562 27.25 -8.84 -19.87
N ASN A 563 27.92 -8.86 -21.00
CA ASN A 563 28.74 -9.97 -21.43
C ASN A 563 29.80 -10.36 -20.39
N GLU A 564 30.60 -9.39 -19.94
CA GLU A 564 31.65 -9.62 -18.93
C GLU A 564 31.05 -10.09 -17.61
N THR A 565 29.92 -9.51 -17.23
CA THR A 565 29.24 -9.86 -15.97
C THR A 565 28.66 -11.27 -16.01
N LEU A 566 28.10 -11.68 -17.13
CA LEU A 566 27.61 -13.05 -17.31
C LEU A 566 28.74 -14.07 -17.27
N HIS A 567 29.90 -13.76 -17.82
CA HIS A 567 31.08 -14.62 -17.77
C HIS A 567 31.65 -14.82 -16.37
N LYS A 568 31.39 -13.93 -15.44
CA LYS A 568 31.78 -14.14 -14.03
C LYS A 568 31.09 -15.34 -13.41
N ARG A 569 29.93 -15.70 -13.91
CA ARG A 569 29.13 -16.82 -13.41
C ARG A 569 29.09 -17.99 -14.38
N VAL A 570 29.05 -17.74 -15.67
CA VAL A 570 29.03 -18.77 -16.73
C VAL A 570 30.43 -18.93 -17.29
N ILE A 571 30.99 -20.07 -17.06
CA ILE A 571 32.34 -20.40 -17.51
C ILE A 571 32.26 -21.08 -18.93
N GLY A 572 33.01 -20.52 -19.87
CA GLY A 572 32.90 -20.94 -21.23
C GLY A 572 31.67 -20.41 -21.96
N GLN A 573 31.20 -21.07 -22.97
CA GLN A 573 29.98 -20.70 -23.74
C GLN A 573 30.00 -19.27 -24.30
N ASP A 574 31.13 -18.82 -24.83
CA ASP A 574 31.32 -17.43 -25.28
C ASP A 574 30.29 -16.99 -26.30
N GLU A 575 30.00 -17.83 -27.30
CA GLU A 575 29.01 -17.52 -28.33
C GLU A 575 27.60 -17.39 -27.76
N ALA A 576 27.25 -18.26 -26.81
CA ALA A 576 25.95 -18.23 -26.17
C ALA A 576 25.76 -16.96 -25.32
N VAL A 577 26.77 -16.61 -24.56
CA VAL A 577 26.75 -15.40 -23.71
C VAL A 577 26.68 -14.15 -24.58
N ASP A 578 27.47 -14.08 -25.66
CA ASP A 578 27.46 -12.95 -26.60
C ASP A 578 26.10 -12.79 -27.30
N ALA A 579 25.51 -13.88 -27.75
CA ALA A 579 24.22 -13.87 -28.44
C ALA A 579 23.08 -13.39 -27.49
N VAL A 580 23.06 -13.86 -26.27
CA VAL A 580 22.10 -13.42 -25.25
C VAL A 580 22.29 -11.96 -24.91
N SER A 581 23.52 -11.53 -24.68
CA SER A 581 23.87 -10.13 -24.38
C SER A 581 23.46 -9.18 -25.48
N ASP A 582 23.76 -9.51 -26.72
CA ASP A 582 23.42 -8.69 -27.87
C ASP A 582 21.90 -8.55 -28.05
N ALA A 583 21.16 -9.64 -27.90
CA ALA A 583 19.71 -9.63 -28.02
C ALA A 583 19.06 -8.77 -26.92
N VAL A 584 19.54 -8.85 -25.69
CA VAL A 584 19.06 -8.01 -24.58
C VAL A 584 19.36 -6.54 -24.82
N ILE A 585 20.56 -6.22 -25.33
CA ILE A 585 20.95 -4.85 -25.65
C ILE A 585 20.06 -4.27 -26.77
N ARG A 586 19.78 -5.03 -27.81
CA ARG A 586 18.87 -4.61 -28.91
C ARG A 586 17.46 -4.29 -28.36
N SER A 587 16.93 -5.14 -27.51
CA SER A 587 15.62 -4.93 -26.89
C SER A 587 15.59 -3.66 -26.05
N ARG A 588 16.60 -3.45 -25.23
CA ARG A 588 16.70 -2.27 -24.35
C ARG A 588 16.99 -0.97 -25.09
N ALA A 589 17.63 -1.04 -26.23
CA ALA A 589 17.87 0.12 -27.09
C ALA A 589 16.63 0.58 -27.87
N GLY A 590 15.53 -0.15 -27.78
CA GLY A 590 14.27 0.20 -28.45
C GLY A 590 14.24 -0.18 -29.95
N LEU A 591 15.16 -0.99 -30.39
CA LEU A 591 15.22 -1.45 -31.79
C LEU A 591 14.32 -2.66 -32.05
N GLN A 592 13.87 -3.33 -31.01
CA GLN A 592 12.96 -4.47 -31.10
C GLN A 592 11.50 -4.01 -30.99
N ASP A 593 10.58 -4.78 -31.54
CA ASP A 593 9.14 -4.54 -31.42
C ASP A 593 8.75 -4.45 -29.92
N PRO A 594 8.14 -3.33 -29.46
CA PRO A 594 7.78 -3.14 -28.06
C PRO A 594 6.69 -4.11 -27.58
N ASN A 595 6.00 -4.80 -28.47
CA ASN A 595 4.95 -5.78 -28.16
C ASN A 595 5.49 -7.20 -27.95
N ARG A 596 6.80 -7.37 -27.89
CA ARG A 596 7.44 -8.69 -27.69
C ARG A 596 8.14 -8.74 -26.33
N PRO A 597 8.39 -9.96 -25.77
CA PRO A 597 9.24 -10.10 -24.60
C PRO A 597 10.62 -9.47 -24.81
N LEU A 598 11.33 -9.16 -23.72
CA LEU A 598 12.70 -8.60 -23.78
C LEU A 598 13.66 -9.48 -24.58
N GLY A 599 13.46 -10.78 -24.52
CA GLY A 599 14.23 -11.74 -25.30
C GLY A 599 13.51 -13.09 -25.31
N SER A 600 13.72 -13.85 -26.36
CA SER A 600 13.21 -15.22 -26.51
C SER A 600 14.30 -16.09 -27.12
N PHE A 601 14.69 -17.13 -26.39
CA PHE A 601 15.84 -17.97 -26.76
C PHE A 601 15.50 -19.45 -26.67
N LEU A 602 16.05 -20.22 -27.62
CA LEU A 602 16.07 -21.67 -27.55
C LEU A 602 17.50 -22.13 -27.30
N PHE A 603 17.75 -22.73 -26.16
CA PHE A 603 19.06 -23.25 -25.76
C PHE A 603 19.17 -24.74 -26.11
N LEU A 604 20.16 -25.09 -26.91
CA LEU A 604 20.43 -26.44 -27.29
C LEU A 604 21.82 -26.86 -26.82
N GLY A 605 21.96 -28.08 -26.42
CA GLY A 605 23.24 -28.62 -26.02
C GLY A 605 23.14 -29.77 -25.01
N PRO A 606 24.28 -30.38 -24.73
CA PRO A 606 24.33 -31.48 -23.75
C PRO A 606 23.91 -31.06 -22.37
N THR A 607 23.60 -32.02 -21.51
CA THR A 607 23.29 -31.77 -20.10
C THR A 607 24.53 -31.27 -19.36
N GLY A 608 24.33 -30.29 -18.46
CA GLY A 608 25.38 -29.81 -17.56
C GLY A 608 26.41 -28.86 -18.17
N VAL A 609 26.10 -28.23 -19.29
CA VAL A 609 27.00 -27.29 -19.99
C VAL A 609 26.79 -25.81 -19.65
N GLY A 610 25.82 -25.52 -18.79
CA GLY A 610 25.59 -24.15 -18.33
C GLY A 610 24.32 -23.49 -18.82
N LYS A 611 23.38 -24.18 -19.43
CA LYS A 611 22.09 -23.62 -19.89
C LYS A 611 21.28 -22.99 -18.76
N THR A 612 21.05 -23.72 -17.69
CA THR A 612 20.34 -23.21 -16.52
C THR A 612 21.15 -22.13 -15.80
N GLU A 613 22.47 -22.31 -15.73
CA GLU A 613 23.36 -21.34 -15.10
C GLU A 613 23.36 -20.00 -15.84
N LEU A 614 23.30 -19.99 -17.17
CA LEU A 614 23.17 -18.76 -17.94
C LEU A 614 21.82 -18.08 -17.66
N ALA A 615 20.75 -18.85 -17.56
CA ALA A 615 19.42 -18.30 -17.19
C ALA A 615 19.45 -17.66 -15.81
N LYS A 616 20.04 -18.31 -14.82
CA LYS A 616 20.20 -17.77 -13.47
C LYS A 616 21.09 -16.53 -13.43
N ALA A 617 22.20 -16.54 -14.17
CA ALA A 617 23.07 -15.37 -14.28
C ALA A 617 22.37 -14.19 -14.93
N LEU A 618 21.56 -14.44 -15.94
CA LEU A 618 20.78 -13.41 -16.60
C LEU A 618 19.72 -12.82 -15.66
N ALA A 619 19.04 -13.67 -14.88
CA ALA A 619 18.09 -13.25 -13.86
C ALA A 619 18.77 -12.36 -12.79
N GLU A 620 19.93 -12.77 -12.30
CA GLU A 620 20.70 -12.00 -11.33
C GLU A 620 21.11 -10.63 -11.86
N ASN A 621 21.54 -10.55 -13.12
CA ASN A 621 22.03 -9.30 -13.71
C ASN A 621 20.92 -8.37 -14.20
N LEU A 622 19.83 -8.89 -14.74
CA LEU A 622 18.71 -8.09 -15.21
C LEU A 622 17.72 -7.71 -14.11
N PHE A 623 17.50 -8.63 -13.16
CA PHE A 623 16.47 -8.52 -12.13
C PHE A 623 17.04 -8.62 -10.71
N ASP A 624 18.36 -8.55 -10.57
CA ASP A 624 19.18 -8.53 -9.34
C ASP A 624 19.03 -9.72 -8.39
N SER A 625 18.30 -10.76 -8.77
CA SER A 625 18.23 -12.01 -8.02
C SER A 625 18.04 -13.21 -8.93
N GLU A 626 18.76 -14.29 -8.69
CA GLU A 626 18.55 -15.55 -9.40
C GLU A 626 17.17 -16.19 -9.11
N ASP A 627 16.50 -15.74 -8.06
CA ASP A 627 15.15 -16.20 -7.68
C ASP A 627 14.05 -15.58 -8.57
N HIS A 628 14.35 -14.54 -9.32
CA HIS A 628 13.45 -13.96 -10.32
C HIS A 628 13.39 -14.81 -11.58
N MET A 629 13.07 -16.07 -11.42
CA MET A 629 12.96 -17.06 -12.47
C MET A 629 11.80 -18.00 -12.19
N VAL A 630 10.97 -18.21 -13.21
CA VAL A 630 9.91 -19.22 -13.21
C VAL A 630 10.41 -20.40 -14.02
N ARG A 631 10.59 -21.53 -13.37
CA ARG A 631 11.06 -22.76 -14.03
C ARG A 631 9.93 -23.76 -14.17
N ILE A 632 9.64 -24.16 -15.40
CA ILE A 632 8.56 -25.10 -15.72
C ILE A 632 9.16 -26.22 -16.58
N ASP A 633 8.99 -27.46 -16.15
CA ASP A 633 9.40 -28.64 -16.88
C ASP A 633 8.28 -29.06 -17.83
N MET A 634 8.53 -28.98 -19.14
CA MET A 634 7.55 -29.33 -20.18
C MET A 634 7.24 -30.82 -20.27
N SER A 635 8.04 -31.68 -19.62
CA SER A 635 7.71 -33.11 -19.53
C SER A 635 6.43 -33.38 -18.71
N GLU A 636 6.04 -32.44 -17.87
CA GLU A 636 4.78 -32.49 -17.10
C GLU A 636 3.56 -32.03 -17.92
N TYR A 637 3.78 -31.44 -19.09
CA TYR A 637 2.76 -30.85 -19.98
C TYR A 637 2.64 -31.57 -21.31
N MET A 638 2.85 -32.86 -21.32
CA MET A 638 2.76 -33.70 -22.51
C MET A 638 1.33 -33.98 -22.96
N GLU A 639 0.37 -33.94 -22.03
CA GLU A 639 -1.04 -34.23 -22.30
C GLU A 639 -1.87 -32.96 -22.38
N LYS A 640 -2.92 -32.98 -23.20
CA LYS A 640 -3.78 -31.83 -23.44
C LYS A 640 -4.39 -31.23 -22.15
N HIS A 641 -4.84 -32.08 -21.24
CA HIS A 641 -5.44 -31.62 -19.98
C HIS A 641 -4.44 -30.93 -19.05
N ALA A 642 -3.15 -31.22 -19.15
CA ALA A 642 -2.11 -30.58 -18.37
C ALA A 642 -1.88 -29.13 -18.79
N VAL A 643 -2.19 -28.77 -20.03
CA VAL A 643 -2.02 -27.41 -20.57
C VAL A 643 -2.85 -26.38 -19.78
N SER A 644 -4.01 -26.76 -19.26
CA SER A 644 -4.87 -25.90 -18.45
C SER A 644 -4.18 -25.45 -17.15
N ARG A 645 -3.15 -26.15 -16.67
CA ARG A 645 -2.37 -25.76 -15.48
C ARG A 645 -1.47 -24.54 -15.76
N LEU A 646 -1.16 -24.24 -17.03
CA LEU A 646 -0.34 -23.08 -17.39
C LEU A 646 -1.13 -21.79 -17.35
N VAL A 647 -2.35 -21.77 -17.86
CA VAL A 647 -3.21 -20.59 -17.98
C VAL A 647 -4.37 -20.55 -17.00
N GLY A 648 -4.64 -21.64 -16.34
CA GLY A 648 -5.75 -21.82 -15.40
C GLY A 648 -6.86 -22.71 -15.95
N ALA A 649 -7.60 -23.33 -15.04
CA ALA A 649 -8.75 -24.18 -15.38
C ALA A 649 -9.96 -23.33 -15.78
N PRO A 650 -10.84 -23.83 -16.68
CA PRO A 650 -12.10 -23.15 -17.00
C PRO A 650 -13.00 -23.00 -15.77
N PRO A 651 -13.95 -22.04 -15.77
CA PRO A 651 -14.90 -21.88 -14.66
C PRO A 651 -15.67 -23.18 -14.36
N GLY A 652 -15.71 -23.53 -13.08
CA GLY A 652 -16.38 -24.76 -12.61
C GLY A 652 -15.51 -26.02 -12.55
N TYR A 653 -14.27 -25.95 -13.00
CA TYR A 653 -13.32 -27.04 -12.91
C TYR A 653 -12.36 -26.87 -11.73
N VAL A 654 -11.79 -27.99 -11.26
CA VAL A 654 -10.82 -28.01 -10.16
C VAL A 654 -9.58 -27.19 -10.56
N GLY A 655 -9.14 -26.28 -9.67
CA GLY A 655 -7.98 -25.42 -9.92
C GLY A 655 -8.33 -24.04 -10.52
N TYR A 656 -9.60 -23.75 -10.76
CA TYR A 656 -10.02 -22.43 -11.29
C TYR A 656 -9.62 -21.28 -10.40
N GLU A 657 -9.79 -21.42 -9.09
CA GLU A 657 -9.44 -20.36 -8.11
C GLU A 657 -7.93 -20.18 -7.94
N GLU A 658 -7.15 -21.24 -8.13
CA GLU A 658 -5.69 -21.22 -7.99
C GLU A 658 -5.00 -20.49 -9.16
N GLY A 659 -5.67 -20.40 -10.31
CA GLY A 659 -5.11 -19.80 -11.53
C GLY A 659 -4.11 -20.69 -12.25
N GLY A 660 -3.49 -20.17 -13.31
CA GLY A 660 -2.47 -20.85 -14.10
C GLY A 660 -1.08 -20.73 -13.50
N GLN A 661 -0.30 -21.77 -13.53
CA GLN A 661 1.07 -21.79 -13.01
C GLN A 661 1.96 -20.73 -13.70
N LEU A 662 1.91 -20.64 -15.01
CA LEU A 662 2.67 -19.64 -15.77
C LEU A 662 2.09 -18.23 -15.61
N THR A 663 0.79 -18.08 -15.82
CA THR A 663 0.12 -16.78 -15.80
C THR A 663 0.16 -16.12 -14.42
N GLU A 664 -0.07 -16.88 -13.34
CA GLU A 664 0.01 -16.33 -11.98
C GLU A 664 1.44 -15.95 -11.59
N ALA A 665 2.43 -16.77 -11.94
CA ALA A 665 3.82 -16.47 -11.63
C ALA A 665 4.30 -15.16 -12.30
N VAL A 666 3.96 -14.95 -13.57
CA VAL A 666 4.31 -13.73 -14.31
C VAL A 666 3.47 -12.54 -13.88
N ARG A 667 2.20 -12.74 -13.55
CA ARG A 667 1.34 -11.67 -13.04
C ARG A 667 1.88 -11.10 -11.72
N ARG A 668 2.34 -11.96 -10.84
CA ARG A 668 2.92 -11.57 -9.55
C ARG A 668 4.30 -10.92 -9.69
N ASN A 669 5.13 -11.44 -10.60
CA ASN A 669 6.47 -10.95 -10.88
C ASN A 669 6.64 -10.74 -12.38
N PRO A 670 6.23 -9.58 -12.94
CA PRO A 670 6.34 -9.32 -14.38
C PRO A 670 7.77 -9.28 -14.92
N TYR A 671 8.73 -9.00 -14.05
CA TYR A 671 10.16 -8.92 -14.36
C TYR A 671 10.85 -10.21 -13.97
N THR A 672 10.78 -11.19 -14.81
CA THR A 672 11.26 -12.54 -14.51
C THR A 672 11.81 -13.24 -15.77
N ILE A 673 12.64 -14.23 -15.54
CA ILE A 673 13.05 -15.18 -16.56
C ILE A 673 12.07 -16.34 -16.55
N VAL A 674 11.44 -16.63 -17.67
CA VAL A 674 10.60 -17.82 -17.83
C VAL A 674 11.45 -18.90 -18.49
N LEU A 675 11.79 -19.92 -17.72
CA LEU A 675 12.60 -21.06 -18.19
C LEU A 675 11.71 -22.27 -18.40
N LEU A 676 11.61 -22.72 -19.65
CA LEU A 676 10.83 -23.87 -20.07
C LEU A 676 11.79 -25.01 -20.45
N ASP A 677 11.97 -25.99 -19.56
CA ASP A 677 12.86 -27.10 -19.79
C ASP A 677 12.20 -28.18 -20.66
N GLU A 678 12.99 -28.79 -21.51
CA GLU A 678 12.57 -29.91 -22.37
C GLU A 678 11.37 -29.55 -23.25
N ILE A 679 11.48 -28.43 -23.96
CA ILE A 679 10.38 -27.86 -24.78
C ILE A 679 9.87 -28.83 -25.86
N GLU A 680 10.71 -29.73 -26.37
CA GLU A 680 10.32 -30.73 -27.37
C GLU A 680 9.28 -31.72 -26.90
N LYS A 681 9.14 -31.88 -25.57
CA LYS A 681 8.16 -32.77 -24.96
C LYS A 681 6.79 -32.15 -24.74
N ALA A 682 6.65 -30.84 -24.94
CA ALA A 682 5.41 -30.13 -24.72
C ALA A 682 4.31 -30.54 -25.70
N HIS A 683 3.06 -30.57 -25.22
CA HIS A 683 1.90 -30.78 -26.09
C HIS A 683 1.80 -29.62 -27.11
N PRO A 684 1.33 -29.88 -28.35
CA PRO A 684 1.17 -28.84 -29.38
C PRO A 684 0.38 -27.59 -28.94
N ASP A 685 -0.57 -27.73 -28.00
CA ASP A 685 -1.33 -26.60 -27.49
C ASP A 685 -0.48 -25.63 -26.66
N VAL A 686 0.61 -26.10 -26.05
CA VAL A 686 1.58 -25.24 -25.35
C VAL A 686 2.27 -24.30 -26.34
N PHE A 687 2.59 -24.77 -27.54
CA PHE A 687 3.19 -23.94 -28.58
C PHE A 687 2.25 -22.82 -29.05
N ASN A 688 0.93 -23.07 -29.08
CA ASN A 688 -0.04 -22.05 -29.39
C ASN A 688 -0.07 -20.92 -28.33
N ILE A 689 0.05 -21.30 -27.05
CA ILE A 689 0.18 -20.33 -25.93
C ILE A 689 1.48 -19.53 -26.10
N LEU A 690 2.60 -20.18 -26.38
CA LEU A 690 3.89 -19.52 -26.56
C LEU A 690 3.92 -18.61 -27.77
N LEU A 691 3.25 -18.96 -28.87
CA LEU A 691 3.13 -18.10 -30.04
C LEU A 691 2.44 -16.78 -29.70
N GLN A 692 1.39 -16.82 -28.89
CA GLN A 692 0.70 -15.61 -28.43
C GLN A 692 1.65 -14.72 -27.60
N VAL A 693 2.39 -15.31 -26.68
CA VAL A 693 3.40 -14.60 -25.87
C VAL A 693 4.49 -13.98 -26.76
N LEU A 694 5.00 -14.74 -27.73
CA LEU A 694 6.08 -14.28 -28.62
C LEU A 694 5.64 -13.15 -29.56
N ASP A 695 4.40 -13.17 -30.03
CA ASP A 695 3.88 -12.17 -30.96
C ASP A 695 3.36 -10.92 -30.26
N ASP A 696 2.54 -11.09 -29.24
CA ASP A 696 1.78 -10.02 -28.61
C ASP A 696 2.36 -9.56 -27.27
N GLY A 697 3.30 -10.32 -26.71
CA GLY A 697 3.88 -10.05 -25.41
C GLY A 697 2.88 -10.12 -24.27
N ARG A 698 1.77 -10.81 -24.47
CA ARG A 698 0.69 -10.96 -23.49
C ARG A 698 -0.01 -12.29 -23.62
N LEU A 699 -0.62 -12.72 -22.53
CA LEU A 699 -1.38 -13.95 -22.46
C LEU A 699 -2.62 -13.74 -21.59
N THR A 700 -3.79 -14.12 -22.09
CA THR A 700 -5.03 -14.03 -21.33
C THR A 700 -5.22 -15.32 -20.53
N ASP A 701 -5.44 -15.18 -19.21
CA ASP A 701 -5.70 -16.32 -18.34
C ASP A 701 -7.16 -16.80 -18.42
N SER A 702 -7.47 -17.89 -17.72
CA SER A 702 -8.84 -18.45 -17.71
C SER A 702 -9.88 -17.54 -17.05
N LYS A 703 -9.44 -16.56 -16.26
CA LYS A 703 -10.31 -15.57 -15.61
C LYS A 703 -10.52 -14.31 -16.44
N GLY A 704 -9.99 -14.28 -17.67
CA GLY A 704 -10.09 -13.16 -18.58
C GLY A 704 -9.08 -12.04 -18.36
N ARG A 705 -8.17 -12.20 -17.39
CA ARG A 705 -7.12 -11.20 -17.12
C ARG A 705 -6.01 -11.30 -18.15
N VAL A 706 -5.55 -10.16 -18.64
CA VAL A 706 -4.42 -10.08 -19.55
C VAL A 706 -3.13 -9.99 -18.74
N VAL A 707 -2.25 -10.97 -18.90
CA VAL A 707 -0.95 -11.00 -18.23
C VAL A 707 0.12 -10.49 -19.19
N ASP A 708 0.90 -9.51 -18.74
CA ASP A 708 1.95 -8.86 -19.53
C ASP A 708 3.27 -9.63 -19.45
N PHE A 709 3.81 -10.04 -20.63
CA PHE A 709 5.10 -10.72 -20.76
C PHE A 709 6.18 -9.82 -21.38
N LYS A 710 5.91 -8.57 -21.64
CA LYS A 710 6.85 -7.65 -22.32
C LYS A 710 8.15 -7.43 -21.58
N ASN A 711 8.13 -7.60 -20.27
CA ASN A 711 9.30 -7.43 -19.41
C ASN A 711 9.96 -8.75 -19.00
N THR A 712 9.55 -9.87 -19.60
CA THR A 712 10.10 -11.19 -19.34
C THR A 712 11.14 -11.56 -20.39
N VAL A 713 12.07 -12.43 -20.01
CA VAL A 713 12.95 -13.14 -20.95
C VAL A 713 12.49 -14.60 -20.99
N LEU A 714 12.11 -15.07 -22.15
CA LEU A 714 11.65 -16.43 -22.37
C LEU A 714 12.81 -17.31 -22.84
N ILE A 715 13.16 -18.30 -22.03
CA ILE A 715 14.23 -19.25 -22.34
C ILE A 715 13.64 -20.66 -22.38
N MET A 716 13.85 -21.33 -23.50
CA MET A 716 13.43 -22.70 -23.70
C MET A 716 14.69 -23.55 -23.87
N THR A 717 14.75 -24.69 -23.20
CA THR A 717 15.86 -25.62 -23.31
C THR A 717 15.44 -26.92 -24.00
N SER A 718 16.34 -27.49 -24.74
CA SER A 718 16.13 -28.74 -25.44
C SER A 718 17.43 -29.55 -25.55
N ASN A 719 17.30 -30.85 -25.56
CA ASN A 719 18.40 -31.80 -25.76
C ASN A 719 18.50 -32.25 -27.22
N ILE A 720 17.67 -31.68 -28.11
CA ILE A 720 17.72 -31.99 -29.54
C ILE A 720 19.10 -31.62 -30.09
N GLY A 721 19.73 -32.51 -30.81
CA GLY A 721 21.05 -32.31 -31.36
C GLY A 721 22.23 -32.44 -30.40
N SER A 722 21.98 -32.80 -29.10
CA SER A 722 23.05 -32.95 -28.13
C SER A 722 24.15 -33.93 -28.56
N GLN A 723 23.77 -35.06 -29.17
CA GLN A 723 24.72 -36.04 -29.64
C GLN A 723 25.61 -35.50 -30.76
N LEU A 724 25.06 -34.71 -31.67
CA LEU A 724 25.83 -34.07 -32.76
C LEU A 724 26.83 -33.05 -32.21
N LEU A 725 26.44 -32.30 -31.19
CA LEU A 725 27.30 -31.32 -30.52
C LEU A 725 28.42 -32.00 -29.70
N LEU A 726 28.16 -33.13 -29.08
CA LEU A 726 29.18 -33.91 -28.34
C LEU A 726 30.23 -34.50 -29.24
N GLU A 727 29.83 -34.98 -30.44
CA GLU A 727 30.72 -35.66 -31.39
C GLU A 727 31.41 -34.71 -32.37
N GLY A 728 30.77 -33.56 -32.68
CA GLY A 728 31.20 -32.70 -33.75
C GLY A 728 31.95 -31.43 -33.36
N VAL A 729 32.11 -31.14 -32.07
CA VAL A 729 32.80 -29.94 -31.62
C VAL A 729 34.33 -30.13 -31.68
N THR A 730 35.03 -29.11 -32.13
CA THR A 730 36.51 -29.12 -32.25
C THR A 730 37.16 -29.04 -30.86
N ALA A 731 38.43 -29.36 -30.73
CA ALA A 731 39.17 -29.36 -29.46
C ALA A 731 39.24 -27.96 -28.80
N ASP A 732 39.12 -26.89 -29.57
CA ASP A 732 39.08 -25.49 -29.08
C ASP A 732 37.69 -24.98 -28.70
N GLY A 733 36.68 -25.87 -28.74
CA GLY A 733 35.31 -25.53 -28.34
C GLY A 733 34.48 -24.83 -29.44
N THR A 734 34.98 -24.78 -30.68
CA THR A 734 34.27 -24.17 -31.80
C THR A 734 33.31 -25.17 -32.45
N ILE A 735 32.11 -24.72 -32.78
CA ILE A 735 31.12 -25.54 -33.50
C ILE A 735 31.35 -25.39 -35.00
N PRO A 736 31.71 -26.47 -35.77
CA PRO A 736 31.82 -26.40 -37.21
C PRO A 736 30.47 -26.03 -37.83
N GLU A 737 30.49 -25.27 -38.92
CA GLU A 737 29.28 -24.83 -39.61
C GLU A 737 28.42 -26.01 -40.10
N ALA A 738 29.05 -27.12 -40.55
CA ALA A 738 28.36 -28.33 -40.95
C ALA A 738 27.54 -28.95 -39.76
N VAL A 739 28.10 -28.95 -38.56
CA VAL A 739 27.42 -29.48 -37.36
C VAL A 739 26.23 -28.57 -36.98
N ALA A 740 26.42 -27.24 -37.05
CA ALA A 740 25.35 -26.28 -36.79
C ALA A 740 24.19 -26.43 -37.79
N GLU A 741 24.46 -26.66 -39.05
CA GLU A 741 23.44 -26.93 -40.08
C GLU A 741 22.68 -28.24 -39.80
N GLN A 742 23.38 -29.29 -39.39
CA GLN A 742 22.75 -30.57 -39.04
C GLN A 742 21.80 -30.40 -37.83
N VAL A 743 22.20 -29.65 -36.83
CA VAL A 743 21.36 -29.34 -35.68
C VAL A 743 20.15 -28.53 -36.10
N ASN A 744 20.32 -27.53 -36.95
CA ASN A 744 19.21 -26.72 -37.46
C ASN A 744 18.23 -27.56 -38.28
N THR A 745 18.70 -28.54 -39.03
CA THR A 745 17.84 -29.49 -39.77
C THR A 745 16.99 -30.32 -38.80
N LEU A 746 17.58 -30.81 -37.73
CA LEU A 746 16.83 -31.52 -36.70
C LEU A 746 15.76 -30.64 -36.02
N LEU A 747 16.06 -29.37 -35.76
CA LEU A 747 15.10 -28.42 -35.22
C LEU A 747 13.88 -28.24 -36.14
N ARG A 748 14.13 -28.09 -37.44
CA ARG A 748 13.04 -27.92 -38.42
C ARG A 748 12.13 -29.13 -38.50
N GLY A 749 12.66 -30.33 -38.21
CA GLY A 749 11.91 -31.57 -38.16
C GLY A 749 11.05 -31.72 -36.89
N ASN A 750 11.41 -31.07 -35.78
CA ASN A 750 10.77 -31.19 -34.49
C ASN A 750 9.87 -30.00 -34.13
N PHE A 751 10.12 -28.81 -34.66
CA PHE A 751 9.37 -27.59 -34.39
C PHE A 751 8.81 -27.00 -35.68
N LYS A 752 7.62 -26.40 -35.62
CA LYS A 752 7.01 -25.71 -36.73
C LYS A 752 7.81 -24.46 -37.09
N PRO A 753 7.92 -24.12 -38.38
CA PRO A 753 8.64 -22.93 -38.85
C PRO A 753 8.11 -21.63 -38.21
N GLU A 754 6.81 -21.53 -37.97
CA GLU A 754 6.18 -20.37 -37.30
C GLU A 754 6.78 -20.12 -35.92
N PHE A 755 6.98 -21.18 -35.15
CA PHE A 755 7.56 -21.10 -33.83
C PHE A 755 9.03 -20.67 -33.87
N LEU A 756 9.82 -21.32 -34.70
CA LEU A 756 11.25 -21.02 -34.81
C LEU A 756 11.55 -19.61 -35.34
N ASN A 757 10.71 -19.10 -36.24
CA ASN A 757 10.87 -17.75 -36.80
C ASN A 757 10.55 -16.64 -35.79
N ARG A 758 9.80 -16.93 -34.74
CA ARG A 758 9.43 -15.95 -33.74
C ARG A 758 10.36 -15.90 -32.54
N ILE A 759 11.23 -16.89 -32.41
CA ILE A 759 12.28 -16.88 -31.38
C ILE A 759 13.40 -15.94 -31.85
N ASP A 760 13.89 -15.09 -30.94
CA ASP A 760 14.95 -14.14 -31.26
C ASP A 760 16.23 -14.82 -31.72
N ASP A 761 16.64 -15.88 -31.01
CA ASP A 761 17.83 -16.64 -31.40
C ASP A 761 17.77 -18.09 -30.88
N THR A 762 18.36 -18.98 -31.64
CA THR A 762 18.63 -20.37 -31.26
C THR A 762 20.12 -20.47 -30.92
N ILE A 763 20.43 -20.83 -29.67
CA ILE A 763 21.77 -20.79 -29.13
C ILE A 763 22.29 -22.21 -28.89
N LEU A 764 23.44 -22.52 -29.49
CA LEU A 764 24.08 -23.81 -29.33
C LEU A 764 25.13 -23.74 -28.23
N PHE A 765 24.97 -24.62 -27.24
CA PHE A 765 25.92 -24.78 -26.15
C PHE A 765 26.94 -25.87 -26.49
N THR A 766 28.19 -25.57 -26.28
CA THR A 766 29.30 -26.50 -26.51
C THR A 766 29.55 -27.40 -25.30
N PRO A 767 30.06 -28.62 -25.49
CA PRO A 767 30.57 -29.42 -24.38
C PRO A 767 31.68 -28.68 -23.65
N LEU A 768 31.75 -28.85 -22.31
CA LEU A 768 32.78 -28.18 -21.51
C LEU A 768 34.16 -28.79 -21.75
N SER A 769 35.18 -27.96 -21.95
CA SER A 769 36.57 -28.35 -21.96
C SER A 769 37.09 -28.57 -20.53
N LEU A 770 38.24 -29.24 -20.42
CA LEU A 770 38.89 -29.39 -19.11
C LEU A 770 39.21 -28.04 -18.44
N ASP A 771 39.66 -27.05 -19.19
CA ASP A 771 39.93 -25.71 -18.71
C ASP A 771 38.66 -25.02 -18.20
N ASN A 772 37.54 -25.22 -18.87
CA ASN A 772 36.23 -24.72 -18.39
C ASN A 772 35.82 -25.37 -17.08
N VAL A 773 36.06 -26.66 -16.94
CA VAL A 773 35.77 -27.38 -15.67
C VAL A 773 36.66 -26.85 -14.52
N LYS A 774 37.93 -26.54 -14.81
CA LYS A 774 38.83 -25.89 -13.82
C LYS A 774 38.26 -24.53 -13.35
N GLY A 775 37.77 -23.74 -14.30
CA GLY A 775 37.12 -22.46 -13.98
C GLY A 775 35.87 -22.64 -13.10
N ILE A 776 35.09 -23.67 -13.32
CA ILE A 776 33.94 -24.00 -12.50
C ILE A 776 34.35 -24.46 -11.10
N VAL A 777 35.44 -25.22 -10.97
CA VAL A 777 36.04 -25.60 -9.66
C VAL A 777 36.43 -24.34 -8.87
N ASP A 778 37.11 -23.39 -9.51
CA ASP A 778 37.47 -22.11 -8.88
C ASP A 778 36.23 -21.41 -8.32
N LYS A 779 35.19 -21.35 -9.10
CA LYS A 779 33.95 -20.71 -8.73
C LYS A 779 33.24 -21.40 -7.55
N MET A 780 33.19 -22.73 -7.56
CA MET A 780 32.59 -23.52 -6.47
C MET A 780 33.40 -23.37 -5.17
N VAL A 781 34.72 -23.35 -5.27
CA VAL A 781 35.58 -23.11 -4.11
C VAL A 781 35.42 -21.67 -3.59
N ALA A 782 35.27 -20.68 -4.49
CA ALA A 782 35.00 -19.31 -4.11
C ALA A 782 33.65 -19.15 -3.37
N GLN A 783 32.61 -19.85 -3.80
CA GLN A 783 31.34 -19.88 -3.09
C GLN A 783 31.45 -20.53 -1.70
N LEU A 784 32.20 -21.60 -1.60
CA LEU A 784 32.50 -22.22 -0.30
C LEU A 784 33.31 -21.29 0.60
N ALA A 785 34.29 -20.60 0.04
CA ALA A 785 35.08 -19.59 0.76
C ALA A 785 34.21 -18.45 1.31
N GLN A 786 33.24 -18.00 0.55
CA GLN A 786 32.28 -16.98 0.96
C GLN A 786 31.44 -17.44 2.16
N ARG A 787 30.99 -18.71 2.18
CA ARG A 787 30.28 -19.27 3.32
C ARG A 787 31.16 -19.37 4.58
N LEU A 788 32.46 -19.62 4.41
CA LEU A 788 33.44 -19.70 5.50
C LEU A 788 33.88 -18.33 6.04
N GLU A 789 33.67 -17.23 5.30
CA GLU A 789 33.94 -15.87 5.79
C GLU A 789 33.22 -15.55 7.10
N HIS A 790 32.00 -16.05 7.27
CA HIS A 790 31.24 -15.89 8.52
C HIS A 790 31.90 -16.55 9.73
N GLN A 791 32.76 -17.53 9.49
CA GLN A 791 33.56 -18.21 10.54
C GLN A 791 34.96 -17.68 10.61
N GLU A 792 35.29 -16.60 9.90
CA GLU A 792 36.61 -15.98 9.83
C GLU A 792 37.69 -16.93 9.29
N ILE A 793 37.33 -17.81 8.37
CA ILE A 793 38.24 -18.76 7.71
C ILE A 793 38.44 -18.33 6.26
N LEU A 794 39.69 -18.12 5.83
CA LEU A 794 40.03 -17.83 4.45
C LEU A 794 40.37 -19.15 3.73
N LEU A 795 39.61 -19.47 2.65
CA LEU A 795 39.82 -20.68 1.87
C LEU A 795 40.43 -20.33 0.50
N THR A 796 41.49 -20.98 0.11
CA THR A 796 42.11 -20.91 -1.21
C THR A 796 42.40 -22.32 -1.74
N ILE A 797 42.59 -22.45 -3.04
CA ILE A 797 42.95 -23.71 -3.70
C ILE A 797 44.15 -23.54 -4.61
N SER A 798 45.07 -24.51 -4.58
CA SER A 798 46.23 -24.53 -5.48
C SER A 798 45.86 -24.98 -6.87
N ASP A 799 46.62 -24.57 -7.90
CA ASP A 799 46.37 -24.98 -9.30
C ASP A 799 46.47 -26.48 -9.50
N GLU A 800 47.38 -27.14 -8.80
CA GLU A 800 47.52 -28.60 -8.84
C GLU A 800 46.31 -29.33 -8.28
N ALA A 801 45.78 -28.87 -7.15
CA ALA A 801 44.56 -29.42 -6.57
C ALA A 801 43.32 -29.19 -7.48
N LYS A 802 43.24 -28.03 -8.05
CA LYS A 802 42.18 -27.66 -9.02
C LYS A 802 42.19 -28.56 -10.23
N THR A 803 43.38 -28.80 -10.81
CA THR A 803 43.57 -29.70 -11.97
C THR A 803 43.17 -31.12 -11.60
N TRP A 804 43.59 -31.58 -10.46
CA TRP A 804 43.24 -32.94 -9.97
C TRP A 804 41.71 -33.13 -9.81
N ILE A 805 41.01 -32.15 -9.22
CA ILE A 805 39.54 -32.18 -9.08
C ILE A 805 38.89 -32.20 -10.46
N ALA A 806 39.33 -31.33 -11.36
CA ALA A 806 38.76 -31.25 -12.71
C ALA A 806 38.94 -32.57 -13.49
N GLU A 807 40.13 -33.16 -13.47
CA GLU A 807 40.41 -34.42 -14.16
C GLU A 807 39.62 -35.62 -13.61
N ASN A 808 39.39 -35.69 -12.31
CA ASN A 808 38.67 -36.80 -11.67
C ASN A 808 37.14 -36.63 -11.74
N ALA A 809 36.63 -35.41 -11.85
CA ALA A 809 35.21 -35.15 -11.92
C ALA A 809 34.68 -34.93 -13.35
N TYR A 810 35.55 -34.79 -14.33
CA TYR A 810 35.18 -34.47 -15.69
C TYR A 810 34.59 -35.69 -16.45
N GLU A 811 33.38 -35.54 -16.96
CA GLU A 811 32.72 -36.48 -17.87
C GLU A 811 32.10 -35.72 -19.04
N PRO A 812 32.54 -35.92 -20.32
CA PRO A 812 32.02 -35.13 -21.44
C PRO A 812 30.50 -35.19 -21.62
N ALA A 813 29.89 -36.35 -21.35
CA ALA A 813 28.45 -36.55 -21.51
C ALA A 813 27.59 -35.84 -20.44
N TYR A 814 28.12 -35.63 -19.23
CA TYR A 814 27.43 -35.02 -18.12
C TYR A 814 27.97 -33.64 -17.71
N GLY A 815 29.07 -33.22 -18.35
CA GLY A 815 29.70 -31.92 -18.12
C GLY A 815 30.17 -31.71 -16.69
N ALA A 816 29.73 -30.65 -16.09
CA ALA A 816 30.07 -30.30 -14.72
C ALA A 816 29.10 -30.88 -13.66
N ARG A 817 28.08 -31.60 -14.06
CA ARG A 817 27.07 -32.13 -13.15
C ARG A 817 27.64 -33.02 -12.03
N PRO A 818 28.61 -33.93 -12.29
CA PRO A 818 29.24 -34.74 -11.23
C PRO A 818 30.13 -33.92 -10.28
N LEU A 819 30.56 -32.76 -10.70
CA LEU A 819 31.53 -31.94 -9.98
C LEU A 819 31.06 -31.53 -8.59
N LYS A 820 29.79 -31.17 -8.45
CA LYS A 820 29.22 -30.76 -7.16
C LYS A 820 29.30 -31.88 -6.11
N ARG A 821 28.94 -33.10 -6.51
CA ARG A 821 29.07 -34.29 -5.64
C ARG A 821 30.52 -34.57 -5.27
N PHE A 822 31.39 -34.46 -6.24
CA PHE A 822 32.82 -34.71 -6.05
C PHE A 822 33.42 -33.72 -5.05
N ILE A 823 33.13 -32.44 -5.18
CA ILE A 823 33.57 -31.40 -4.27
C ILE A 823 32.98 -31.62 -2.87
N THR A 824 31.70 -31.97 -2.77
CA THR A 824 31.08 -32.29 -1.46
C THR A 824 31.82 -33.42 -0.78
N LYS A 825 32.12 -34.48 -1.52
CA LYS A 825 32.77 -35.67 -0.97
C LYS A 825 34.25 -35.45 -0.63
N GLU A 826 35.00 -34.78 -1.48
CA GLU A 826 36.47 -34.69 -1.38
C GLU A 826 36.94 -33.36 -0.73
N VAL A 827 36.14 -32.33 -0.71
CA VAL A 827 36.48 -31.02 -0.16
C VAL A 827 35.64 -30.64 1.04
N GLU A 828 34.34 -30.52 0.85
CA GLU A 828 33.41 -30.02 1.90
C GLU A 828 33.37 -30.93 3.13
N THR A 829 33.16 -32.23 2.95
CA THR A 829 33.07 -33.19 4.07
C THR A 829 34.39 -33.34 4.82
N PRO A 830 35.57 -33.51 4.16
CA PRO A 830 36.85 -33.54 4.86
C PRO A 830 37.17 -32.24 5.60
N LEU A 831 36.88 -31.10 4.99
CA LEU A 831 37.08 -29.80 5.63
C LEU A 831 36.17 -29.59 6.83
N ALA A 832 34.90 -30.00 6.73
CA ALA A 832 33.97 -29.96 7.85
C ALA A 832 34.45 -30.80 9.03
N LYS A 833 35.02 -31.98 8.77
CA LYS A 833 35.62 -32.83 9.82
C LYS A 833 36.79 -32.15 10.49
N GLU A 834 37.64 -31.46 9.75
CA GLU A 834 38.76 -30.71 10.29
C GLU A 834 38.32 -29.52 11.16
N ILE A 835 37.23 -28.83 10.76
CA ILE A 835 36.64 -27.73 11.54
C ILE A 835 36.05 -28.26 12.86
N VAL A 836 35.29 -29.32 12.81
CA VAL A 836 34.66 -29.93 13.99
C VAL A 836 35.67 -30.51 14.95
N ALA A 837 36.78 -31.10 14.43
CA ALA A 837 37.88 -31.61 15.22
C ALA A 837 38.73 -30.53 15.89
N GLY A 838 38.52 -29.24 15.57
CA GLY A 838 39.25 -28.14 16.11
C GLY A 838 40.62 -27.90 15.46
N HIS A 839 40.93 -28.59 14.36
CA HIS A 839 42.19 -28.40 13.62
C HIS A 839 42.21 -27.11 12.79
N VAL A 840 40.99 -26.61 12.44
CA VAL A 840 40.78 -25.33 11.76
C VAL A 840 40.01 -24.41 12.72
N MET A 841 40.64 -23.36 13.15
CA MET A 841 40.12 -22.36 14.09
C MET A 841 39.73 -21.06 13.36
N PRO A 842 38.86 -20.20 13.94
CA PRO A 842 38.66 -18.84 13.42
C PRO A 842 39.97 -18.07 13.24
N LYS A 843 40.02 -17.18 12.23
CA LYS A 843 41.22 -16.43 11.82
C LYS A 843 42.33 -17.32 11.26
N SER A 844 41.96 -18.38 10.58
CA SER A 844 42.86 -19.29 9.89
C SER A 844 42.73 -19.17 8.36
N LYS A 845 43.85 -19.42 7.67
CA LYS A 845 43.90 -19.57 6.22
C LYS A 845 44.05 -21.06 5.90
N VAL A 846 43.12 -21.60 5.13
CA VAL A 846 43.15 -22.98 4.66
C VAL A 846 43.44 -23.00 3.17
N THR A 847 44.52 -23.68 2.77
CA THR A 847 44.87 -23.90 1.38
C THR A 847 44.68 -25.35 1.00
N ILE A 848 43.85 -25.59 -0.04
CA ILE A 848 43.66 -26.92 -0.59
C ILE A 848 44.82 -27.22 -1.52
N THR A 849 45.63 -28.21 -1.17
CA THR A 849 46.79 -28.62 -1.96
C THR A 849 46.71 -30.10 -2.33
N LEU A 850 47.51 -30.53 -3.29
CA LEU A 850 47.65 -31.92 -3.69
C LEU A 850 48.94 -32.50 -3.11
N LEU A 851 48.80 -33.58 -2.32
CA LEU A 851 49.92 -34.29 -1.73
C LEU A 851 49.72 -35.79 -1.88
N ASP A 852 50.72 -36.49 -2.48
CA ASP A 852 50.68 -37.95 -2.73
C ASP A 852 49.39 -38.45 -3.43
N GLY A 853 48.90 -37.67 -4.41
CA GLY A 853 47.72 -38.01 -5.17
C GLY A 853 46.40 -37.82 -4.44
N GLN A 854 46.39 -37.14 -3.29
CA GLN A 854 45.21 -36.82 -2.50
C GLN A 854 45.16 -35.35 -2.11
N LEU A 855 43.96 -34.83 -1.89
CA LEU A 855 43.78 -33.48 -1.43
C LEU A 855 44.23 -33.35 0.04
N HIS A 856 44.97 -32.32 0.33
CA HIS A 856 45.48 -31.95 1.66
C HIS A 856 45.06 -30.53 2.02
N PHE A 857 44.65 -30.32 3.26
CA PHE A 857 44.24 -29.01 3.77
C PHE A 857 45.37 -28.45 4.63
N LYS A 858 46.09 -27.48 4.08
CA LYS A 858 47.17 -26.77 4.79
C LYS A 858 46.57 -25.60 5.57
N THR A 859 46.73 -25.61 6.90
CA THR A 859 46.17 -24.58 7.78
C THR A 859 47.29 -23.65 8.26
N GLU A 860 47.11 -22.36 8.13
CA GLU A 860 48.02 -21.32 8.65
C GLU A 860 47.20 -20.31 9.47
N GLU A 861 47.77 -19.77 10.53
CA GLU A 861 47.14 -18.66 11.26
C GLU A 861 47.27 -17.38 10.44
N LEU A 862 46.16 -16.61 10.31
CA LEU A 862 46.26 -15.28 9.73
C LEU A 862 46.93 -14.36 10.71
N GLU A 863 48.12 -13.86 10.38
CA GLU A 863 48.74 -12.75 11.12
C GLU A 863 47.86 -11.51 10.88
N GLU A 864 47.57 -10.79 11.97
CA GLU A 864 46.82 -9.53 11.88
C GLU A 864 47.55 -8.61 10.88
N ILE A 865 46.94 -8.40 9.72
CA ILE A 865 47.33 -7.33 8.82
C ILE A 865 46.87 -6.04 9.50
N VAL A 866 47.84 -5.32 10.06
CA VAL A 866 47.67 -3.98 10.65
C VAL A 866 47.15 -3.01 9.63
#